data_f155297e2af3e617242c0ba9d20d99b9
#
_entry.id   f155297e2af3e617242c0ba9d20d99b9
#
_cell.length_a   1.000
_cell.length_b   1.000
_cell.length_c   1.000
_cell.angle_alpha   90.00
_cell.angle_beta   90.00
_cell.angle_gamma   90.00
#
_symmetry.space_group_name_H-M   'P 1'
#
loop_
_entity.id
_entity.type
_entity.pdbx_description
1 polymer ?
#
loop_
_entity_poly.entity_id
_entity_poly.type
_entity_poly.pdbx_seq_one_letter_code
_entity_poly.pdbx_strand_id
1 'polypeptide(L)'
;HCVTRRQRQMCIRDRSIEVLLAVLMFVLMGITLERSKIANDLLTTMARVFGPLPGGLAVSVVVVGAFLAASTGIVGATVVTMGLLSLPTMLRNGYSPELSTGVIAASGTLGQIIPPSIVIVLLGTLTGDLYSAAQEARAQSMGCTDALTYLGKPAVVSVGSLFQAALLPGIMLALLYAIYAFGYALLNPSKAPAVTGEAIDTKTGTAQQSLTWFVYVPVGIIGATILLNMGGLSGSQSIYVDSYSDIGQEASLRTNVSEECQVSMIELHGQEAWDKAIAQQVAIDGSGGVAESVKRSDEEISTLIAEKIASAPPIGTGVMVLFVLASIFLSFAKGVAPNLDHKLLVVGALGTVLLLLSDIVLIKPDASASMTWALLTIPVILVLYSSKTAISRLADNEIFRVVFPPLVLIVAVLGSILGGITNPTPAAALGAAGAIMLAAYRKLTETNRSGKFILTATFALIIMLLVGINFDLRINTEQVSVESWVAFIVAYGAYLTAVVGLVYACWVLYAAGVMKSVVQETSKVTTMVFAILIGSQLLNLVVISFGGEHYIQQFLRSFDSEVTVFLIVMLVLFILGFVLDFLEIIYIVIPIVGPVIYGGTFDPLWVTIMVAINLQTSFLTPPFGFALFYLRGVSPKSVTTAHIYRGVVPFVLIQIVGLTMLYFAPSIVTIVPQLLSGN
;
A
#
# COMPACT_ATOMS: atom_id res chain seq x y z
N HIS A 1 18.19 19.61 -2.77
CA HIS A 1 18.55 20.91 -2.19
C HIS A 1 18.05 22.04 -3.07
N CYS A 2 16.83 22.56 -2.79
CA CYS A 2 16.28 23.73 -3.46
C CYS A 2 16.65 24.97 -2.65
N VAL A 3 17.70 25.68 -3.05
CA VAL A 3 18.29 26.80 -2.28
C VAL A 3 17.56 28.14 -2.48
N THR A 4 16.73 28.29 -3.50
CA THR A 4 16.00 29.54 -3.76
C THR A 4 14.48 29.35 -3.78
N ARG A 5 13.71 30.42 -3.46
CA ARG A 5 12.24 30.43 -3.48
C ARG A 5 11.68 29.96 -4.84
N ARG A 6 12.36 30.28 -5.93
CA ARG A 6 12.01 29.88 -7.31
C ARG A 6 12.28 28.38 -7.55
N GLN A 7 13.36 27.83 -6.98
CA GLN A 7 13.69 26.41 -7.02
C GLN A 7 12.76 25.59 -6.13
N ARG A 8 12.36 26.10 -4.94
CA ARG A 8 11.33 25.45 -4.10
C ARG A 8 10.00 25.34 -4.83
N GLN A 9 9.53 26.40 -5.49
CA GLN A 9 8.29 26.34 -6.29
C GLN A 9 8.42 25.37 -7.48
N MET A 10 9.58 25.28 -8.10
CA MET A 10 9.84 24.35 -9.21
C MET A 10 9.89 22.88 -8.73
N CYS A 11 10.53 22.61 -7.58
CA CYS A 11 10.57 21.27 -6.97
C CYS A 11 9.20 20.80 -6.43
N ILE A 12 8.39 21.70 -5.88
CA ILE A 12 7.02 21.40 -5.42
C ILE A 12 6.12 21.11 -6.62
N ARG A 13 6.26 21.90 -7.69
CA ARG A 13 5.48 21.75 -8.92
C ARG A 13 5.82 20.45 -9.66
N ASP A 14 7.07 20.03 -9.65
CA ASP A 14 7.54 18.79 -10.27
C ASP A 14 7.00 17.56 -9.54
N ARG A 15 7.01 17.56 -8.20
CA ARG A 15 6.47 16.45 -7.39
C ARG A 15 4.97 16.26 -7.52
N SER A 16 4.18 17.34 -7.65
CA SER A 16 2.72 17.24 -7.77
C SER A 16 2.31 16.60 -9.10
N ILE A 17 3.03 16.88 -10.19
CA ILE A 17 2.77 16.27 -11.52
C ILE A 17 3.12 14.78 -11.50
N GLU A 18 4.23 14.40 -10.89
CA GLU A 18 4.66 13.00 -10.80
C GLU A 18 3.62 12.12 -10.10
N VAL A 19 3.07 12.58 -8.99
CA VAL A 19 2.06 11.82 -8.24
C VAL A 19 0.72 11.72 -8.98
N LEU A 20 0.34 12.74 -9.75
CA LEU A 20 -0.86 12.68 -10.59
C LEU A 20 -0.75 11.60 -11.69
N LEU A 21 0.46 11.30 -12.18
CA LEU A 21 0.68 10.18 -13.09
C LEU A 21 0.42 8.83 -12.42
N ALA A 22 0.63 8.70 -11.11
CA ALA A 22 0.29 7.49 -10.38
C ALA A 22 -1.20 7.16 -10.47
N VAL A 23 -2.08 8.17 -10.44
CA VAL A 23 -3.53 8.00 -10.59
C VAL A 23 -3.85 7.36 -11.94
N LEU A 24 -3.30 7.88 -13.05
CA LEU A 24 -3.46 7.31 -14.38
C LEU A 24 -3.04 5.83 -14.42
N MET A 25 -1.89 5.51 -13.84
CA MET A 25 -1.35 4.15 -13.86
C MET A 25 -2.15 3.18 -12.99
N PHE A 26 -2.62 3.60 -11.81
CA PHE A 26 -3.51 2.78 -10.97
C PHE A 26 -4.87 2.55 -11.65
N VAL A 27 -5.45 3.58 -12.28
CA VAL A 27 -6.68 3.45 -13.08
C VAL A 27 -6.48 2.44 -14.22
N LEU A 28 -5.36 2.55 -14.96
CA LEU A 28 -5.02 1.62 -16.03
C LEU A 28 -4.87 0.19 -15.52
N MET A 29 -4.19 -0.01 -14.40
CA MET A 29 -4.04 -1.31 -13.75
C MET A 29 -5.42 -1.92 -13.41
N GLY A 30 -6.25 -1.16 -12.70
CA GLY A 30 -7.55 -1.64 -12.24
C GLY A 30 -8.50 -1.98 -13.39
N ILE A 31 -8.64 -1.09 -14.38
CA ILE A 31 -9.49 -1.31 -15.55
C ILE A 31 -8.98 -2.50 -16.38
N THR A 32 -7.66 -2.69 -16.48
CA THR A 32 -7.10 -3.85 -17.17
C THR A 32 -7.50 -5.16 -16.49
N LEU A 33 -7.39 -5.26 -15.17
CA LEU A 33 -7.80 -6.44 -14.40
C LEU A 33 -9.31 -6.69 -14.49
N GLU A 34 -10.12 -5.65 -14.50
CA GLU A 34 -11.57 -5.72 -14.63
C GLU A 34 -11.96 -6.20 -16.04
N ARG A 35 -11.51 -5.53 -17.10
CA ARG A 35 -11.88 -5.81 -18.49
C ARG A 35 -11.32 -7.13 -19.01
N SER A 36 -10.28 -7.66 -18.39
CA SER A 36 -9.76 -9.01 -18.70
C SER A 36 -10.54 -10.14 -18.03
N LYS A 37 -11.63 -9.84 -17.30
CA LYS A 37 -12.48 -10.80 -16.54
C LYS A 37 -11.75 -11.53 -15.41
N ILE A 38 -10.57 -11.09 -15.00
CA ILE A 38 -9.84 -11.65 -13.85
C ILE A 38 -10.67 -11.49 -12.58
N ALA A 39 -11.35 -10.35 -12.43
CA ALA A 39 -12.28 -10.06 -11.34
C ALA A 39 -13.43 -11.07 -11.24
N ASN A 40 -13.98 -11.49 -12.39
CA ASN A 40 -15.07 -12.47 -12.43
C ASN A 40 -14.61 -13.84 -11.94
N ASP A 41 -13.45 -14.28 -12.40
CA ASP A 41 -12.90 -15.58 -12.00
C ASP A 41 -12.57 -15.59 -10.51
N LEU A 42 -12.02 -14.48 -10.00
CA LEU A 42 -11.76 -14.32 -8.58
C LEU A 42 -13.04 -14.51 -7.75
N LEU A 43 -14.12 -13.83 -8.16
CA LEU A 43 -15.41 -13.90 -7.47
C LEU A 43 -16.00 -15.31 -7.50
N THR A 44 -16.02 -15.96 -8.67
CA THR A 44 -16.59 -17.31 -8.80
C THR A 44 -15.78 -18.32 -8.00
N THR A 45 -14.46 -18.20 -8.00
CA THR A 45 -13.58 -19.10 -7.23
C THR A 45 -13.78 -18.90 -5.72
N MET A 46 -13.83 -17.64 -5.24
CA MET A 46 -14.08 -17.35 -3.82
C MET A 46 -15.49 -17.75 -3.38
N ALA A 47 -16.49 -17.60 -4.25
CA ALA A 47 -17.84 -18.07 -3.98
C ALA A 47 -17.92 -19.60 -3.82
N ARG A 48 -17.08 -20.37 -4.50
CA ARG A 48 -16.96 -21.83 -4.30
C ARG A 48 -16.23 -22.18 -2.99
N VAL A 49 -15.21 -21.40 -2.63
CA VAL A 49 -14.43 -21.61 -1.39
C VAL A 49 -15.29 -21.38 -0.16
N PHE A 50 -15.96 -20.24 -0.08
CA PHE A 50 -16.74 -19.84 1.09
C PHE A 50 -18.21 -20.30 1.02
N GLY A 51 -18.71 -20.65 -0.17
CA GLY A 51 -20.11 -21.00 -0.42
C GLY A 51 -20.71 -22.03 0.53
N PRO A 52 -19.98 -23.11 0.91
CA PRO A 52 -20.48 -24.08 1.89
C PRO A 52 -20.75 -23.53 3.30
N LEU A 53 -20.24 -22.35 3.61
CA LEU A 53 -20.47 -21.70 4.90
C LEU A 53 -21.76 -20.86 4.84
N PRO A 54 -22.57 -20.79 5.91
CA PRO A 54 -23.65 -19.81 6.00
C PRO A 54 -23.11 -18.39 5.80
N GLY A 55 -23.74 -17.61 4.92
CA GLY A 55 -23.22 -16.28 4.57
C GLY A 55 -21.95 -16.27 3.70
N GLY A 56 -21.46 -17.42 3.28
CA GLY A 56 -20.21 -17.56 2.57
C GLY A 56 -20.13 -16.72 1.29
N LEU A 57 -21.22 -16.58 0.52
CA LEU A 57 -21.24 -15.68 -0.64
C LEU A 57 -21.06 -14.22 -0.23
N ALA A 58 -21.65 -13.77 0.89
CA ALA A 58 -21.49 -12.42 1.36
C ALA A 58 -20.04 -12.15 1.82
N VAL A 59 -19.43 -13.08 2.53
CA VAL A 59 -18.00 -13.02 2.89
C VAL A 59 -17.11 -13.01 1.65
N SER A 60 -17.41 -13.85 0.64
CA SER A 60 -16.69 -13.85 -0.65
C SER A 60 -16.74 -12.46 -1.32
N VAL A 61 -17.91 -11.82 -1.31
CA VAL A 61 -18.09 -10.46 -1.86
C VAL A 61 -17.23 -9.44 -1.11
N VAL A 62 -17.12 -9.51 0.23
CA VAL A 62 -16.24 -8.63 1.00
C VAL A 62 -14.78 -8.86 0.64
N VAL A 63 -14.33 -10.11 0.62
CA VAL A 63 -12.93 -10.45 0.30
C VAL A 63 -12.57 -10.03 -1.11
N VAL A 64 -13.39 -10.41 -2.10
CA VAL A 64 -13.14 -10.05 -3.51
C VAL A 64 -13.29 -8.55 -3.71
N GLY A 65 -14.26 -7.91 -3.05
CA GLY A 65 -14.42 -6.46 -3.05
C GLY A 65 -13.18 -5.74 -2.53
N ALA A 66 -12.57 -6.20 -1.43
CA ALA A 66 -11.33 -5.66 -0.92
C ALA A 66 -10.15 -5.82 -1.91
N PHE A 67 -10.03 -6.99 -2.58
CA PHE A 67 -9.03 -7.20 -3.62
C PHE A 67 -9.24 -6.32 -4.86
N LEU A 68 -10.48 -6.23 -5.34
CA LEU A 68 -10.82 -5.36 -6.46
C LEU A 68 -10.63 -3.90 -6.11
N ALA A 69 -11.03 -3.52 -4.91
CA ALA A 69 -10.82 -2.21 -4.34
C ALA A 69 -9.33 -1.82 -4.36
N ALA A 70 -8.46 -2.69 -3.87
CA ALA A 70 -7.01 -2.50 -3.91
C ALA A 70 -6.44 -2.43 -5.34
N SER A 71 -7.11 -3.02 -6.33
CA SER A 71 -6.63 -3.00 -7.72
C SER A 71 -7.17 -1.83 -8.54
N THR A 72 -8.41 -1.38 -8.30
CA THR A 72 -9.08 -0.36 -9.11
C THR A 72 -9.00 1.04 -8.50
N GLY A 73 -9.05 1.15 -7.18
CA GLY A 73 -9.14 2.43 -6.48
C GLY A 73 -10.39 3.27 -6.83
N ILE A 74 -11.34 2.75 -7.62
CA ILE A 74 -12.51 3.45 -8.14
C ILE A 74 -13.79 2.77 -7.63
N VAL A 75 -14.53 3.48 -6.76
CA VAL A 75 -15.77 2.95 -6.15
C VAL A 75 -16.82 2.57 -7.19
N GLY A 76 -17.09 3.47 -8.14
CA GLY A 76 -18.15 3.27 -9.14
C GLY A 76 -17.95 2.00 -9.97
N ALA A 77 -16.74 1.79 -10.49
CA ALA A 77 -16.41 0.60 -11.28
C ALA A 77 -16.53 -0.67 -10.44
N THR A 78 -16.01 -0.66 -9.21
CA THR A 78 -16.06 -1.82 -8.32
C THR A 78 -17.50 -2.17 -7.93
N VAL A 79 -18.31 -1.20 -7.53
CA VAL A 79 -19.72 -1.41 -7.16
C VAL A 79 -20.55 -1.92 -8.35
N VAL A 80 -20.34 -1.35 -9.54
CA VAL A 80 -21.04 -1.79 -10.78
C VAL A 80 -20.64 -3.23 -11.11
N THR A 81 -19.36 -3.54 -11.14
CA THR A 81 -18.86 -4.88 -11.47
C THR A 81 -19.35 -5.91 -10.46
N MET A 82 -19.24 -5.62 -9.17
CA MET A 82 -19.75 -6.50 -8.11
C MET A 82 -21.28 -6.62 -8.14
N GLY A 83 -22.00 -5.54 -8.45
CA GLY A 83 -23.45 -5.54 -8.62
C GLY A 83 -23.90 -6.43 -9.77
N LEU A 84 -23.25 -6.36 -10.92
CA LEU A 84 -23.58 -7.19 -12.08
C LEU A 84 -23.27 -8.68 -11.88
N LEU A 85 -22.23 -9.00 -11.14
CA LEU A 85 -21.74 -10.37 -10.96
C LEU A 85 -22.32 -11.05 -9.73
N SER A 86 -22.24 -10.37 -8.58
CA SER A 86 -22.57 -10.96 -7.28
C SER A 86 -24.07 -10.89 -6.96
N LEU A 87 -24.72 -9.76 -7.27
CA LEU A 87 -26.11 -9.56 -6.88
C LEU A 87 -27.07 -10.61 -7.48
N PRO A 88 -27.03 -10.92 -8.80
CA PRO A 88 -27.88 -11.98 -9.35
C PRO A 88 -27.57 -13.35 -8.74
N THR A 89 -26.31 -13.63 -8.47
CA THR A 89 -25.87 -14.90 -7.88
C THR A 89 -26.36 -15.03 -6.44
N MET A 90 -26.24 -14.00 -5.63
CA MET A 90 -26.73 -13.99 -4.25
C MET A 90 -28.26 -14.15 -4.19
N LEU A 91 -29.01 -13.40 -5.01
CA LEU A 91 -30.47 -13.49 -5.06
C LEU A 91 -30.96 -14.87 -5.51
N ARG A 92 -30.32 -15.50 -6.51
CA ARG A 92 -30.64 -16.87 -6.97
C ARG A 92 -30.42 -17.92 -5.88
N ASN A 93 -29.44 -17.69 -5.01
CA ASN A 93 -29.13 -18.58 -3.88
C ASN A 93 -29.92 -18.22 -2.59
N GLY A 94 -30.98 -17.41 -2.70
CA GLY A 94 -31.90 -17.14 -1.60
C GLY A 94 -31.40 -16.11 -0.57
N TYR A 95 -30.36 -15.34 -0.89
CA TYR A 95 -29.91 -14.25 -0.02
C TYR A 95 -30.91 -13.11 -0.03
N SER A 96 -31.11 -12.47 1.13
CA SER A 96 -31.97 -11.29 1.21
C SER A 96 -31.42 -10.15 0.33
N PRO A 97 -32.30 -9.39 -0.36
CA PRO A 97 -31.89 -8.24 -1.17
C PRO A 97 -31.14 -7.19 -0.36
N GLU A 98 -31.51 -6.98 0.91
CA GLU A 98 -30.88 -6.02 1.81
C GLU A 98 -29.43 -6.40 2.09
N LEU A 99 -29.17 -7.64 2.55
CA LEU A 99 -27.80 -8.09 2.82
C LEU A 99 -26.95 -8.05 1.54
N SER A 100 -27.51 -8.53 0.42
CA SER A 100 -26.79 -8.58 -0.85
C SER A 100 -26.37 -7.20 -1.34
N THR A 101 -27.29 -6.23 -1.30
CA THR A 101 -27.00 -4.86 -1.74
C THR A 101 -26.07 -4.13 -0.78
N GLY A 102 -26.28 -4.31 0.54
CA GLY A 102 -25.44 -3.70 1.56
C GLY A 102 -23.98 -4.16 1.48
N VAL A 103 -23.77 -5.47 1.40
CA VAL A 103 -22.40 -6.04 1.28
C VAL A 103 -21.70 -5.56 0.00
N ILE A 104 -22.40 -5.55 -1.15
CA ILE A 104 -21.82 -5.11 -2.43
C ILE A 104 -21.44 -3.62 -2.37
N ALA A 105 -22.35 -2.76 -1.89
CA ALA A 105 -22.07 -1.34 -1.78
C ALA A 105 -20.90 -1.07 -0.82
N ALA A 106 -20.92 -1.68 0.38
CA ALA A 106 -19.90 -1.50 1.39
C ALA A 106 -18.52 -2.02 0.93
N SER A 107 -18.45 -3.23 0.36
CA SER A 107 -17.19 -3.80 -0.13
C SER A 107 -16.61 -3.00 -1.31
N GLY A 108 -17.47 -2.42 -2.16
CA GLY A 108 -17.03 -1.56 -3.25
C GLY A 108 -16.41 -0.24 -2.78
N THR A 109 -16.84 0.30 -1.63
CA THR A 109 -16.25 1.53 -1.07
C THR A 109 -14.90 1.32 -0.39
N LEU A 110 -14.50 0.09 -0.06
CA LEU A 110 -13.17 -0.21 0.52
C LEU A 110 -12.00 0.27 -0.36
N GLY A 111 -12.23 0.47 -1.67
CA GLY A 111 -11.22 1.02 -2.59
C GLY A 111 -10.77 2.45 -2.29
N GLN A 112 -11.49 3.16 -1.44
CA GLN A 112 -11.08 4.48 -1.00
C GLN A 112 -10.01 4.44 0.10
N ILE A 113 -9.95 3.36 0.88
CA ILE A 113 -9.03 3.27 2.02
C ILE A 113 -7.98 2.17 1.86
N ILE A 114 -8.29 1.03 1.23
CA ILE A 114 -7.31 -0.04 1.05
C ILE A 114 -6.30 0.37 -0.02
N PRO A 115 -4.99 0.45 0.31
CA PRO A 115 -3.97 0.76 -0.69
C PRO A 115 -3.86 -0.30 -1.80
N PRO A 116 -3.51 0.10 -3.05
CA PRO A 116 -3.30 1.45 -3.53
C PRO A 116 -4.61 2.17 -3.86
N SER A 117 -4.89 3.24 -3.15
CA SER A 117 -6.12 4.03 -3.26
C SER A 117 -5.88 5.36 -3.94
N ILE A 118 -6.71 5.71 -4.92
CA ILE A 118 -6.66 7.02 -5.58
C ILE A 118 -6.98 8.15 -4.58
N VAL A 119 -7.92 7.92 -3.67
CA VAL A 119 -8.27 8.88 -2.61
C VAL A 119 -7.06 9.20 -1.73
N ILE A 120 -6.34 8.17 -1.28
CA ILE A 120 -5.13 8.35 -0.45
C ILE A 120 -4.01 9.03 -1.24
N VAL A 121 -3.85 8.75 -2.54
CA VAL A 121 -2.87 9.46 -3.39
C VAL A 121 -3.18 10.95 -3.46
N LEU A 122 -4.44 11.30 -3.75
CA LEU A 122 -4.87 12.69 -3.91
C LEU A 122 -4.88 13.45 -2.57
N LEU A 123 -5.39 12.84 -1.51
CA LEU A 123 -5.28 13.41 -0.16
C LEU A 123 -3.83 13.58 0.25
N GLY A 124 -2.96 12.62 -0.06
CA GLY A 124 -1.56 12.66 0.34
C GLY A 124 -0.77 13.78 -0.29
N THR A 125 -1.02 14.08 -1.57
CA THR A 125 -0.39 15.22 -2.23
C THR A 125 -0.83 16.54 -1.59
N LEU A 126 -2.12 16.69 -1.37
CA LEU A 126 -2.69 17.89 -0.81
C LEU A 126 -2.33 18.08 0.67
N THR A 127 -2.42 17.01 1.46
CA THR A 127 -2.08 17.03 2.90
C THR A 127 -0.62 17.41 3.13
N GLY A 128 0.31 16.91 2.30
CA GLY A 128 1.72 17.25 2.42
C GLY A 128 1.95 18.76 2.33
N ASP A 129 1.34 19.41 1.34
CA ASP A 129 1.45 20.85 1.12
C ASP A 129 0.72 21.64 2.22
N LEU A 130 -0.51 21.26 2.58
CA LEU A 130 -1.32 21.93 3.59
C LEU A 130 -0.71 21.82 4.99
N TYR A 131 -0.22 20.64 5.37
CA TYR A 131 0.44 20.43 6.66
C TYR A 131 1.71 21.25 6.77
N SER A 132 2.58 21.22 5.75
CA SER A 132 3.79 22.03 5.73
C SER A 132 3.47 23.54 5.86
N ALA A 133 2.52 24.03 5.07
CA ALA A 133 2.12 25.44 5.11
C ALA A 133 1.46 25.84 6.44
N ALA A 134 0.61 24.98 7.01
CA ALA A 134 -0.08 25.23 8.27
C ALA A 134 0.89 25.26 9.46
N GLN A 135 1.84 24.32 9.51
CA GLN A 135 2.85 24.28 10.57
C GLN A 135 3.87 25.43 10.42
N GLU A 136 4.17 25.86 9.20
CA GLU A 136 4.98 27.05 8.96
C GLU A 136 4.28 28.31 9.50
N ALA A 137 2.99 28.49 9.20
CA ALA A 137 2.20 29.60 9.73
C ALA A 137 2.09 29.54 11.27
N ARG A 138 1.95 28.33 11.85
CA ARG A 138 1.93 28.14 13.29
C ARG A 138 3.27 28.53 13.92
N ALA A 139 4.39 28.06 13.38
CA ALA A 139 5.72 28.39 13.86
C ALA A 139 5.95 29.91 13.88
N GLN A 140 5.56 30.60 12.78
CA GLN A 140 5.66 32.06 12.69
C GLN A 140 4.78 32.77 13.73
N SER A 141 3.56 32.28 14.01
CA SER A 141 2.68 32.84 15.04
C SER A 141 3.21 32.61 16.46
N MET A 142 4.09 31.63 16.65
CA MET A 142 4.79 31.33 17.92
C MET A 142 6.17 32.00 18.02
N GLY A 143 6.46 32.97 17.15
CA GLY A 143 7.71 33.71 17.13
C GLY A 143 8.92 32.94 16.58
N CYS A 144 8.71 31.75 15.99
CA CYS A 144 9.76 30.95 15.39
C CYS A 144 9.96 31.26 13.90
N THR A 145 11.16 31.03 13.37
CA THR A 145 11.52 31.34 11.99
C THR A 145 10.87 30.41 10.96
N ASP A 146 10.74 29.15 11.31
CA ASP A 146 10.21 28.09 10.43
C ASP A 146 9.68 26.88 11.22
N ALA A 147 8.90 26.04 10.54
CA ALA A 147 8.30 24.86 11.14
C ALA A 147 9.35 23.83 11.62
N LEU A 148 10.49 23.72 10.93
CA LEU A 148 11.56 22.80 11.33
C LEU A 148 12.15 23.21 12.67
N THR A 149 12.35 24.51 12.88
CA THR A 149 12.83 25.06 14.15
C THR A 149 11.84 24.79 15.28
N TYR A 150 10.55 25.06 15.05
CA TYR A 150 9.49 24.89 16.06
C TYR A 150 9.24 23.43 16.42
N LEU A 151 9.13 22.54 15.42
CA LEU A 151 8.79 21.12 15.60
C LEU A 151 10.00 20.22 15.90
N GLY A 152 11.23 20.69 15.70
CA GLY A 152 12.44 19.89 15.79
C GLY A 152 12.56 18.80 14.69
N LYS A 153 11.61 18.74 13.76
CA LYS A 153 11.55 17.78 12.65
C LYS A 153 10.87 18.39 11.41
N PRO A 154 11.17 17.90 10.21
CA PRO A 154 10.51 18.39 9.00
C PRO A 154 8.99 18.17 9.04
N ALA A 155 8.21 19.21 8.74
CA ALA A 155 6.76 19.13 8.60
C ALA A 155 6.39 18.54 7.21
N VAL A 156 6.61 17.26 7.00
CA VAL A 156 6.41 16.58 5.72
C VAL A 156 5.55 15.34 5.90
N VAL A 157 4.55 15.19 5.02
CA VAL A 157 3.74 13.97 4.88
C VAL A 157 3.92 13.45 3.46
N SER A 158 4.26 12.18 3.32
CA SER A 158 4.40 11.54 2.02
C SER A 158 3.19 10.66 1.68
N VAL A 159 2.92 10.46 0.40
CA VAL A 159 1.89 9.50 -0.05
C VAL A 159 2.23 8.08 0.40
N GLY A 160 3.52 7.73 0.45
CA GLY A 160 3.99 6.44 0.94
C GLY A 160 3.63 6.20 2.41
N SER A 161 3.89 7.19 3.29
CA SER A 161 3.53 7.10 4.71
C SER A 161 2.02 7.02 4.92
N LEU A 162 1.22 7.68 4.07
CA LEU A 162 -0.24 7.55 4.11
C LEU A 162 -0.73 6.17 3.64
N PHE A 163 -0.09 5.54 2.68
CA PHE A 163 -0.40 4.14 2.34
C PHE A 163 -0.09 3.19 3.50
N GLN A 164 1.03 3.40 4.19
CA GLN A 164 1.36 2.65 5.41
C GLN A 164 0.29 2.85 6.49
N ALA A 165 -0.12 4.10 6.72
CA ALA A 165 -1.13 4.47 7.70
C ALA A 165 -2.53 3.93 7.38
N ALA A 166 -2.90 3.82 6.09
CA ALA A 166 -4.20 3.34 5.63
C ALA A 166 -4.36 1.81 5.69
N LEU A 167 -3.26 1.06 5.76
CA LEU A 167 -3.26 -0.40 5.62
C LEU A 167 -4.08 -1.09 6.71
N LEU A 168 -3.77 -0.83 7.98
CA LEU A 168 -4.49 -1.45 9.11
C LEU A 168 -5.95 -0.99 9.22
N PRO A 169 -6.29 0.31 9.10
CA PRO A 169 -7.67 0.74 9.04
C PRO A 169 -8.48 0.11 7.92
N GLY A 170 -7.90 -0.05 6.72
CA GLY A 170 -8.57 -0.71 5.59
C GLY A 170 -8.85 -2.19 5.85
N ILE A 171 -7.87 -2.92 6.38
CA ILE A 171 -8.03 -4.33 6.78
C ILE A 171 -9.07 -4.44 7.91
N MET A 172 -9.02 -3.56 8.90
CA MET A 172 -9.96 -3.53 10.01
C MET A 172 -11.41 -3.39 9.52
N LEU A 173 -11.68 -2.44 8.61
CA LEU A 173 -13.01 -2.27 8.04
C LEU A 173 -13.47 -3.49 7.24
N ALA A 174 -12.60 -4.07 6.41
CA ALA A 174 -12.91 -5.28 5.66
C ALA A 174 -13.26 -6.45 6.60
N LEU A 175 -12.50 -6.63 7.68
CA LEU A 175 -12.78 -7.65 8.70
C LEU A 175 -14.12 -7.38 9.41
N LEU A 176 -14.42 -6.15 9.81
CA LEU A 176 -15.69 -5.80 10.43
C LEU A 176 -16.87 -6.10 9.50
N TYR A 177 -16.75 -5.82 8.20
CA TYR A 177 -17.79 -6.17 7.22
C TYR A 177 -17.96 -7.69 7.09
N ALA A 178 -16.85 -8.43 7.03
CA ALA A 178 -16.90 -9.90 6.95
C ALA A 178 -17.52 -10.51 8.22
N ILE A 179 -17.14 -10.02 9.41
CA ILE A 179 -17.69 -10.44 10.70
C ILE A 179 -19.20 -10.16 10.75
N TYR A 180 -19.63 -8.99 10.31
CA TYR A 180 -21.06 -8.66 10.24
C TYR A 180 -21.80 -9.59 9.27
N ALA A 181 -21.29 -9.78 8.06
CA ALA A 181 -21.92 -10.64 7.05
C ALA A 181 -22.06 -12.08 7.53
N PHE A 182 -21.02 -12.61 8.16
CA PHE A 182 -21.01 -13.96 8.75
C PHE A 182 -21.94 -14.05 9.97
N GLY A 183 -21.85 -13.10 10.89
CA GLY A 183 -22.72 -13.04 12.08
C GLY A 183 -24.19 -12.90 11.73
N TYR A 184 -24.53 -12.07 10.74
CA TYR A 184 -25.91 -11.94 10.23
C TYR A 184 -26.42 -13.29 9.69
N ALA A 185 -25.58 -14.03 8.97
CA ALA A 185 -25.94 -15.33 8.41
C ALA A 185 -26.15 -16.39 9.49
N LEU A 186 -25.35 -16.38 10.56
CA LEU A 186 -25.54 -17.29 11.71
C LEU A 186 -26.87 -17.01 12.43
N LEU A 187 -27.25 -15.74 12.56
CA LEU A 187 -28.50 -15.34 13.22
C LEU A 187 -29.73 -15.52 12.32
N ASN A 188 -29.54 -15.43 10.98
CA ASN A 188 -30.63 -15.49 9.99
C ASN A 188 -30.29 -16.47 8.84
N PRO A 189 -30.15 -17.77 9.09
CA PRO A 189 -29.70 -18.73 8.08
C PRO A 189 -30.64 -18.84 6.86
N SER A 190 -31.92 -18.52 7.01
CA SER A 190 -32.89 -18.48 5.90
C SER A 190 -32.68 -17.31 4.95
N LYS A 191 -32.03 -16.22 5.40
CA LYS A 191 -31.76 -15.01 4.61
C LYS A 191 -30.34 -14.98 4.00
N ALA A 192 -29.48 -15.87 4.42
CA ALA A 192 -28.12 -16.03 3.91
C ALA A 192 -27.70 -17.51 3.95
N PRO A 193 -28.39 -18.39 3.19
CA PRO A 193 -28.16 -19.83 3.24
C PRO A 193 -26.77 -20.20 2.72
N ALA A 194 -26.25 -21.34 3.19
CA ALA A 194 -25.09 -21.98 2.61
C ALA A 194 -25.43 -22.46 1.19
N VAL A 195 -24.52 -22.25 0.26
CA VAL A 195 -24.69 -22.71 -1.14
C VAL A 195 -24.12 -24.11 -1.25
N THR A 196 -25.01 -25.10 -1.35
CA THR A 196 -24.67 -26.49 -1.69
C THR A 196 -24.45 -26.59 -3.21
N GLY A 197 -23.34 -26.05 -3.70
CA GLY A 197 -22.82 -26.30 -5.03
C GLY A 197 -21.83 -27.45 -4.98
N GLU A 198 -21.44 -27.99 -6.17
CA GLU A 198 -20.39 -29.00 -6.28
C GLU A 198 -19.19 -28.58 -5.43
N ALA A 199 -18.98 -29.32 -4.32
CA ALA A 199 -17.80 -29.13 -3.49
C ALA A 199 -16.60 -29.17 -4.43
N ILE A 200 -15.67 -28.25 -4.26
CA ILE A 200 -14.36 -28.31 -4.95
C ILE A 200 -13.91 -29.74 -4.76
N ASP A 201 -13.77 -30.45 -5.86
CA ASP A 201 -13.34 -31.85 -5.87
C ASP A 201 -11.92 -31.88 -5.31
N THR A 202 -11.87 -31.82 -3.99
CA THR A 202 -10.63 -31.81 -3.24
C THR A 202 -10.12 -33.25 -3.25
N LYS A 203 -9.26 -33.57 -4.19
CA LYS A 203 -8.25 -34.65 -4.02
C LYS A 203 -7.38 -34.38 -2.79
N THR A 204 -7.86 -33.54 -1.90
CA THR A 204 -7.21 -32.94 -0.76
C THR A 204 -7.61 -33.69 0.50
N GLY A 205 -6.64 -33.85 1.37
CA GLY A 205 -6.82 -34.46 2.69
C GLY A 205 -7.89 -33.79 3.56
N THR A 206 -7.96 -34.18 4.81
CA THR A 206 -8.93 -33.62 5.77
C THR A 206 -8.82 -32.11 5.87
N ALA A 207 -9.93 -31.41 6.16
CA ALA A 207 -9.95 -29.95 6.35
C ALA A 207 -8.89 -29.47 7.35
N GLN A 208 -8.57 -30.28 8.35
CA GLN A 208 -7.52 -30.01 9.32
C GLN A 208 -6.11 -30.01 8.70
N GLN A 209 -5.82 -30.91 7.76
CA GLN A 209 -4.53 -30.93 7.05
C GLN A 209 -4.37 -29.69 6.16
N SER A 210 -5.44 -29.28 5.48
CA SER A 210 -5.42 -28.05 4.68
C SER A 210 -5.19 -26.83 5.57
N LEU A 211 -5.88 -26.70 6.70
CA LEU A 211 -5.69 -25.60 7.66
C LEU A 211 -4.25 -25.55 8.18
N THR A 212 -3.63 -26.70 8.43
CA THR A 212 -2.24 -26.78 8.88
C THR A 212 -1.28 -26.13 7.88
N TRP A 213 -1.37 -26.50 6.60
CA TRP A 213 -0.42 -26.05 5.59
C TRP A 213 -0.72 -24.64 5.03
N PHE A 214 -1.98 -24.18 5.06
CA PHE A 214 -2.36 -22.86 4.58
C PHE A 214 -2.35 -21.77 5.65
N VAL A 215 -2.47 -22.14 6.94
CA VAL A 215 -2.57 -21.16 8.02
C VAL A 215 -1.48 -21.39 9.07
N TYR A 216 -1.45 -22.54 9.74
CA TYR A 216 -0.56 -22.72 10.89
C TYR A 216 0.92 -22.69 10.52
N VAL A 217 1.32 -23.34 9.42
CA VAL A 217 2.73 -23.32 8.97
C VAL A 217 3.18 -21.93 8.53
N PRO A 218 2.46 -21.20 7.65
CA PRO A 218 2.81 -19.81 7.31
C PRO A 218 2.85 -18.87 8.51
N VAL A 219 1.85 -18.91 9.39
CA VAL A 219 1.83 -18.11 10.62
C VAL A 219 3.00 -18.45 11.53
N GLY A 220 3.34 -19.73 11.65
CA GLY A 220 4.51 -20.20 12.41
C GLY A 220 5.83 -19.69 11.82
N ILE A 221 5.98 -19.72 10.49
CA ILE A 221 7.18 -19.18 9.80
C ILE A 221 7.30 -17.67 10.02
N ILE A 222 6.22 -16.92 9.82
CA ILE A 222 6.20 -15.47 10.03
C ILE A 222 6.48 -15.14 11.50
N GLY A 223 5.82 -15.83 12.43
CA GLY A 223 6.03 -15.63 13.87
C GLY A 223 7.48 -15.92 14.29
N ALA A 224 8.06 -17.02 13.80
CA ALA A 224 9.48 -17.33 14.04
C ALA A 224 10.41 -16.25 13.47
N THR A 225 10.12 -15.74 12.28
CA THR A 225 10.90 -14.66 11.65
C THR A 225 10.85 -13.36 12.48
N ILE A 226 9.66 -12.99 12.97
CA ILE A 226 9.50 -11.84 13.86
C ILE A 226 10.30 -12.00 15.14
N LEU A 227 10.24 -13.18 15.77
CA LEU A 227 10.99 -13.49 16.99
C LEU A 227 12.51 -13.45 16.76
N LEU A 228 13.00 -13.96 15.62
CA LEU A 228 14.41 -13.88 15.24
C LEU A 228 14.86 -12.43 15.02
N ASN A 229 14.02 -11.60 14.43
CA ASN A 229 14.31 -10.18 14.24
C ASN A 229 14.33 -9.44 15.58
N MET A 230 13.33 -9.64 16.44
CA MET A 230 13.29 -9.04 17.78
C MET A 230 14.45 -9.50 18.67
N GLY A 231 14.95 -10.73 18.47
CA GLY A 231 16.13 -11.26 19.16
C GLY A 231 17.48 -10.77 18.60
N GLY A 232 17.49 -9.90 17.58
CA GLY A 232 18.72 -9.41 16.96
C GLY A 232 19.46 -10.46 16.11
N LEU A 233 18.85 -11.61 15.83
CA LEU A 233 19.44 -12.67 15.03
C LEU A 233 19.25 -12.47 13.53
N SER A 234 18.32 -11.63 13.12
CA SER A 234 18.11 -11.25 11.72
C SER A 234 17.96 -9.73 11.58
N GLY A 235 18.51 -9.15 10.50
CA GLY A 235 18.42 -7.71 10.28
C GLY A 235 19.29 -7.23 9.13
N SER A 236 19.48 -5.92 9.06
CA SER A 236 20.35 -5.31 8.04
C SER A 236 21.81 -5.62 8.32
N GLN A 237 22.52 -6.13 7.31
CA GLN A 237 23.97 -6.36 7.33
C GLN A 237 24.72 -5.27 6.53
N SER A 238 24.13 -4.07 6.38
CA SER A 238 24.77 -2.98 5.66
C SER A 238 26.00 -2.48 6.40
N ILE A 239 27.16 -2.63 5.76
CA ILE A 239 28.47 -2.15 6.25
C ILE A 239 28.85 -0.79 5.64
N TYR A 240 27.93 -0.16 4.90
CA TYR A 240 28.20 1.13 4.28
C TYR A 240 28.51 2.19 5.36
N VAL A 241 29.62 2.88 5.20
CA VAL A 241 30.03 4.01 6.02
C VAL A 241 30.20 5.21 5.09
N ASP A 242 29.57 6.33 5.42
CA ASP A 242 29.75 7.56 4.68
C ASP A 242 31.19 8.05 4.77
N SER A 243 31.76 8.43 3.61
CA SER A 243 33.14 8.94 3.51
C SER A 243 33.35 10.27 4.21
N TYR A 244 32.25 10.93 4.58
CA TYR A 244 32.25 12.16 5.33
C TYR A 244 31.63 11.91 6.70
N SER A 245 32.28 12.42 7.74
CA SER A 245 31.67 12.42 9.07
C SER A 245 30.60 13.51 9.08
N ASP A 246 29.37 13.16 9.44
CA ASP A 246 28.45 14.13 10.01
C ASP A 246 28.96 14.45 11.43
N ILE A 247 29.98 15.28 11.55
CA ILE A 247 30.48 15.79 12.85
C ILE A 247 29.55 16.92 13.34
N GLY A 248 28.50 17.24 12.64
CA GLY A 248 27.41 18.02 13.17
C GLY A 248 26.48 17.10 13.94
N GLN A 249 26.72 16.82 15.19
CA GLN A 249 25.60 16.60 16.09
C GLN A 249 24.80 17.90 16.08
N GLU A 250 23.83 18.00 15.16
CA GLU A 250 22.84 19.06 15.30
C GLU A 250 22.19 18.84 16.66
N ALA A 251 22.12 19.90 17.45
CA ALA A 251 21.34 19.84 18.69
C ALA A 251 19.93 19.36 18.33
N SER A 252 19.35 18.52 19.16
CA SER A 252 18.02 17.93 18.92
C SER A 252 16.94 18.98 18.66
N LEU A 253 17.16 20.20 19.15
CA LEU A 253 16.38 21.41 18.88
C LEU A 253 17.34 22.57 18.60
N ARG A 254 16.93 23.51 17.74
CA ARG A 254 17.68 24.74 17.52
C ARG A 254 17.53 25.66 18.71
N THR A 255 18.63 26.07 19.30
CA THR A 255 18.67 26.89 20.53
C THR A 255 18.89 28.38 20.25
N ASN A 256 19.38 28.73 19.06
CA ASN A 256 19.55 30.14 18.66
C ASN A 256 18.24 30.66 18.04
N VAL A 257 17.26 30.96 18.90
CA VAL A 257 15.91 31.42 18.53
C VAL A 257 15.51 32.64 19.37
N SER A 258 14.44 33.35 18.99
CA SER A 258 13.87 34.44 19.78
C SER A 258 13.33 33.95 21.11
N GLU A 259 13.23 34.85 22.11
CA GLU A 259 12.65 34.51 23.41
C GLU A 259 11.22 33.96 23.31
N GLU A 260 10.39 34.54 22.42
CA GLU A 260 9.02 34.06 22.17
C GLU A 260 9.03 32.62 21.64
N CYS A 261 9.90 32.32 20.66
CA CYS A 261 10.06 30.97 20.12
C CYS A 261 10.57 30.00 21.18
N GLN A 262 11.52 30.41 22.02
CA GLN A 262 12.03 29.58 23.11
C GLN A 262 10.92 29.16 24.09
N VAL A 263 10.08 30.10 24.53
CA VAL A 263 8.96 29.81 25.43
C VAL A 263 8.00 28.81 24.77
N SER A 264 7.65 29.04 23.52
CA SER A 264 6.76 28.15 22.75
C SER A 264 7.36 26.76 22.49
N MET A 265 8.68 26.67 22.29
CA MET A 265 9.38 25.37 22.12
C MET A 265 9.46 24.61 23.46
N ILE A 266 9.67 25.29 24.58
CA ILE A 266 9.64 24.67 25.91
C ILE A 266 8.23 24.14 26.22
N GLU A 267 7.20 24.90 25.88
CA GLU A 267 5.80 24.46 26.05
C GLU A 267 5.50 23.19 25.22
N LEU A 268 6.01 23.11 23.97
CA LEU A 268 5.78 22.00 23.06
C LEU A 268 6.60 20.75 23.41
N HIS A 269 7.90 20.91 23.70
CA HIS A 269 8.86 19.80 23.84
C HIS A 269 9.19 19.47 25.29
N GLY A 270 8.87 20.37 26.23
CA GLY A 270 9.21 20.26 27.62
C GLY A 270 10.60 20.87 27.99
N GLN A 271 10.76 21.28 29.21
CA GLN A 271 11.99 21.90 29.71
C GLN A 271 13.20 20.96 29.61
N GLU A 272 13.02 19.66 29.87
CA GLU A 272 14.11 18.68 29.83
C GLU A 272 14.69 18.52 28.40
N ALA A 273 13.84 18.52 27.38
CA ALA A 273 14.28 18.45 25.98
C ALA A 273 15.03 19.72 25.58
N TRP A 274 14.59 20.87 26.04
CA TRP A 274 15.27 22.16 25.83
C TRP A 274 16.64 22.22 26.49
N ASP A 275 16.75 21.84 27.78
CA ASP A 275 18.01 21.84 28.52
C ASP A 275 19.03 20.87 27.90
N LYS A 276 18.55 19.72 27.42
CA LYS A 276 19.36 18.76 26.64
C LYS A 276 19.89 19.37 25.35
N ALA A 277 19.05 20.10 24.61
CA ALA A 277 19.45 20.77 23.38
C ALA A 277 20.48 21.88 23.63
N ILE A 278 20.34 22.64 24.73
CA ILE A 278 21.34 23.65 25.18
C ILE A 278 22.66 22.94 25.49
N ALA A 279 22.64 21.86 26.27
CA ALA A 279 23.85 21.13 26.60
C ALA A 279 24.56 20.58 25.35
N GLN A 280 23.81 20.10 24.39
CA GLN A 280 24.33 19.68 23.09
C GLN A 280 24.95 20.85 22.31
N GLN A 281 24.28 22.01 22.28
CA GLN A 281 24.79 23.20 21.61
C GLN A 281 26.09 23.71 22.25
N VAL A 282 26.14 23.77 23.59
CA VAL A 282 27.37 24.15 24.31
C VAL A 282 28.52 23.19 24.01
N ALA A 283 28.26 21.89 23.89
CA ALA A 283 29.26 20.91 23.51
C ALA A 283 29.75 21.11 22.06
N ILE A 284 28.86 21.44 21.13
CA ILE A 284 29.16 21.78 19.74
C ILE A 284 30.02 23.05 19.67
N ASP A 285 29.61 24.11 20.37
CA ASP A 285 30.35 25.38 20.41
C ASP A 285 31.72 25.23 21.05
N GLY A 286 31.83 24.41 22.10
CA GLY A 286 33.08 24.06 22.76
C GLY A 286 34.03 23.23 21.88
N SER A 287 33.53 22.52 20.89
CA SER A 287 34.31 21.78 19.89
C SER A 287 34.72 22.60 18.66
N GLY A 288 34.40 23.91 18.64
CA GLY A 288 34.80 24.81 17.53
C GLY A 288 33.67 25.14 16.57
N GLY A 289 32.43 24.85 16.93
CA GLY A 289 31.24 25.07 16.10
C GLY A 289 30.84 23.88 15.24
N VAL A 290 29.80 24.06 14.43
CA VAL A 290 29.39 23.03 13.46
C VAL A 290 30.54 22.83 12.46
N ALA A 291 31.33 21.77 12.63
CA ALA A 291 32.36 21.43 11.68
C ALA A 291 31.68 21.09 10.35
N GLU A 292 32.15 21.72 9.26
CA GLU A 292 31.86 21.22 7.92
C GLU A 292 32.18 19.73 7.89
N SER A 293 31.35 18.92 7.21
CA SER A 293 31.55 17.49 7.09
C SER A 293 33.02 17.19 6.73
N VAL A 294 33.77 16.67 7.69
CA VAL A 294 35.19 16.35 7.48
C VAL A 294 35.26 14.99 6.80
N LYS A 295 36.05 14.90 5.75
CA LYS A 295 36.32 13.61 5.10
C LYS A 295 37.00 12.70 6.13
N ARG A 296 36.37 11.59 6.46
CA ARG A 296 36.92 10.58 7.37
C ARG A 296 38.22 10.04 6.82
N SER A 297 39.18 9.78 7.69
CA SER A 297 40.40 9.10 7.32
C SER A 297 40.10 7.64 6.94
N ASP A 298 40.94 7.06 6.09
CA ASP A 298 40.77 5.65 5.70
C ASP A 298 40.89 4.70 6.90
N GLU A 299 41.62 5.09 7.96
CA GLU A 299 41.68 4.36 9.23
C GLU A 299 40.36 4.42 10.02
N GLU A 300 39.74 5.58 10.12
CA GLU A 300 38.44 5.72 10.76
C GLU A 300 37.33 4.95 10.02
N ILE A 301 37.32 5.01 8.68
CA ILE A 301 36.39 4.25 7.86
C ILE A 301 36.58 2.75 8.11
N SER A 302 37.83 2.28 8.15
CA SER A 302 38.13 0.85 8.37
C SER A 302 37.73 0.38 9.77
N THR A 303 37.90 1.21 10.81
CA THR A 303 37.49 0.89 12.18
C THR A 303 35.95 0.86 12.32
N LEU A 304 35.23 1.81 11.74
CA LEU A 304 33.78 1.84 11.72
C LEU A 304 33.17 0.66 10.92
N ILE A 305 33.81 0.27 9.81
CA ILE A 305 33.43 -0.93 9.05
C ILE A 305 33.63 -2.18 9.93
N ALA A 306 34.75 -2.31 10.61
CA ALA A 306 35.03 -3.44 11.50
C ALA A 306 34.02 -3.52 12.65
N GLU A 307 33.63 -2.39 13.24
CA GLU A 307 32.61 -2.32 14.28
C GLU A 307 31.23 -2.73 13.74
N LYS A 308 30.83 -2.24 12.56
CA LYS A 308 29.58 -2.64 11.90
C LYS A 308 29.56 -4.13 11.55
N ILE A 309 30.68 -4.69 11.11
CA ILE A 309 30.80 -6.14 10.86
C ILE A 309 30.64 -6.93 12.17
N ALA A 310 31.26 -6.47 13.25
CA ALA A 310 31.18 -7.14 14.55
C ALA A 310 29.77 -7.08 15.17
N SER A 311 29.01 -6.02 14.91
CA SER A 311 27.63 -5.83 15.41
C SER A 311 26.56 -6.35 14.45
N ALA A 312 26.92 -6.79 13.23
CA ALA A 312 25.97 -7.24 12.23
C ALA A 312 25.21 -8.51 12.69
N PRO A 313 23.90 -8.59 12.47
CA PRO A 313 23.13 -9.79 12.78
C PRO A 313 23.60 -10.98 11.91
N PRO A 314 23.55 -12.22 12.43
CA PRO A 314 24.05 -13.39 11.71
C PRO A 314 23.21 -13.76 10.46
N ILE A 315 21.97 -13.27 10.37
CA ILE A 315 21.08 -13.52 9.21
C ILE A 315 20.73 -12.20 8.55
N GLY A 316 21.11 -12.05 7.28
CA GLY A 316 20.78 -10.89 6.47
C GLY A 316 19.28 -10.82 6.10
N THR A 317 18.73 -9.60 6.07
CA THR A 317 17.33 -9.36 5.68
C THR A 317 16.98 -10.03 4.35
N GLY A 318 17.86 -9.96 3.35
CA GLY A 318 17.63 -10.54 2.02
C GLY A 318 17.44 -12.06 2.05
N VAL A 319 18.31 -12.76 2.77
CA VAL A 319 18.26 -14.23 2.91
C VAL A 319 17.01 -14.63 3.72
N MET A 320 16.69 -13.88 4.77
CA MET A 320 15.47 -14.12 5.55
C MET A 320 14.20 -13.99 4.71
N VAL A 321 14.11 -12.97 3.86
CA VAL A 321 12.97 -12.79 2.93
C VAL A 321 12.87 -13.96 1.96
N LEU A 322 14.00 -14.38 1.35
CA LEU A 322 14.02 -15.56 0.47
C LEU A 322 13.58 -16.83 1.19
N PHE A 323 14.02 -17.04 2.43
CA PHE A 323 13.60 -18.17 3.26
C PHE A 323 12.09 -18.16 3.51
N VAL A 324 11.53 -17.03 3.93
CA VAL A 324 10.08 -16.88 4.21
C VAL A 324 9.26 -17.15 2.97
N LEU A 325 9.59 -16.49 1.85
CA LEU A 325 8.83 -16.63 0.60
C LEU A 325 8.90 -18.07 0.07
N ALA A 326 10.08 -18.67 0.02
CA ALA A 326 10.24 -20.04 -0.46
C ALA A 326 9.53 -21.05 0.45
N SER A 327 9.63 -20.89 1.77
CA SER A 327 9.00 -21.79 2.74
C SER A 327 7.46 -21.71 2.70
N ILE A 328 6.88 -20.51 2.58
CA ILE A 328 5.43 -20.33 2.43
C ILE A 328 4.95 -20.92 1.08
N PHE A 329 5.70 -20.70 0.01
CA PHE A 329 5.39 -21.26 -1.30
C PHE A 329 5.35 -22.79 -1.29
N LEU A 330 6.34 -23.44 -0.67
CA LEU A 330 6.38 -24.89 -0.52
C LEU A 330 5.28 -25.42 0.41
N SER A 331 4.95 -24.68 1.48
CA SER A 331 3.85 -24.99 2.37
C SER A 331 2.52 -25.03 1.62
N PHE A 332 2.24 -24.01 0.80
CA PHE A 332 1.04 -23.96 -0.02
C PHE A 332 0.99 -25.11 -1.03
N ALA A 333 2.09 -25.43 -1.69
CA ALA A 333 2.18 -26.58 -2.60
C ALA A 333 1.92 -27.92 -1.91
N LYS A 334 2.32 -28.05 -0.64
CA LYS A 334 1.99 -29.22 0.18
C LYS A 334 0.52 -29.23 0.59
N GLY A 335 -0.04 -28.07 0.95
CA GLY A 335 -1.44 -27.92 1.37
C GLY A 335 -2.45 -28.25 0.28
N VAL A 336 -2.14 -27.96 -0.99
CA VAL A 336 -2.98 -28.29 -2.15
C VAL A 336 -3.11 -29.82 -2.35
N ALA A 337 -2.05 -30.56 -2.11
CA ALA A 337 -2.04 -32.02 -2.34
C ALA A 337 -1.25 -32.75 -1.22
N PRO A 338 -1.79 -32.80 0.01
CA PRO A 338 -1.09 -33.32 1.17
C PRO A 338 -0.76 -34.82 1.08
N ASN A 339 -1.52 -35.58 0.32
CA ASN A 339 -1.39 -37.04 0.19
C ASN A 339 -0.49 -37.48 -0.98
N LEU A 340 -0.07 -36.53 -1.87
CA LEU A 340 0.85 -36.88 -2.95
C LEU A 340 2.30 -36.99 -2.45
N ASP A 341 3.13 -37.74 -3.21
CA ASP A 341 4.56 -37.90 -2.89
C ASP A 341 5.24 -36.53 -2.70
N HIS A 342 5.79 -36.31 -1.52
CA HIS A 342 6.35 -35.04 -1.09
C HIS A 342 7.88 -34.98 -1.10
N LYS A 343 8.55 -36.04 -1.59
CA LYS A 343 10.04 -36.11 -1.58
C LYS A 343 10.69 -34.85 -2.19
N LEU A 344 10.18 -34.39 -3.35
CA LEU A 344 10.73 -33.20 -4.01
C LEU A 344 10.44 -31.91 -3.22
N LEU A 345 9.30 -31.81 -2.52
CA LEU A 345 9.04 -30.64 -1.66
C LEU A 345 9.94 -30.64 -0.43
N VAL A 346 10.30 -31.82 0.10
CA VAL A 346 11.28 -31.96 1.19
C VAL A 346 12.67 -31.49 0.74
N VAL A 347 13.09 -31.79 -0.49
CA VAL A 347 14.34 -31.27 -1.06
C VAL A 347 14.32 -29.74 -1.09
N GLY A 348 13.19 -29.13 -1.47
CA GLY A 348 13.04 -27.67 -1.41
C GLY A 348 13.08 -27.12 0.02
N ALA A 349 12.43 -27.78 0.97
CA ALA A 349 12.49 -27.41 2.38
C ALA A 349 13.92 -27.51 2.95
N LEU A 350 14.68 -28.54 2.57
CA LEU A 350 16.11 -28.61 2.89
C LEU A 350 16.88 -27.44 2.26
N GLY A 351 16.56 -27.08 1.02
CA GLY A 351 17.14 -25.91 0.35
C GLY A 351 16.88 -24.62 1.12
N THR A 352 15.64 -24.40 1.65
CA THR A 352 15.33 -23.20 2.44
C THR A 352 16.09 -23.18 3.78
N VAL A 353 16.25 -24.31 4.46
CA VAL A 353 17.08 -24.39 5.68
C VAL A 353 18.55 -24.13 5.36
N LEU A 354 19.05 -24.68 4.25
CA LEU A 354 20.44 -24.43 3.82
C LEU A 354 20.68 -22.96 3.44
N LEU A 355 19.68 -22.21 2.97
CA LEU A 355 19.78 -20.76 2.78
C LEU A 355 20.16 -20.05 4.08
N LEU A 356 19.45 -20.33 5.17
CA LEU A 356 19.75 -19.76 6.49
C LEU A 356 21.11 -20.21 7.03
N LEU A 357 21.42 -21.50 6.90
CA LEU A 357 22.68 -22.04 7.40
C LEU A 357 23.88 -21.49 6.61
N SER A 358 23.76 -21.31 5.31
CA SER A 358 24.79 -20.70 4.48
C SER A 358 25.07 -19.26 4.89
N ASP A 359 24.03 -18.50 5.22
CA ASP A 359 24.16 -17.12 5.67
C ASP A 359 24.89 -17.05 7.02
N ILE A 360 24.43 -17.84 7.99
CA ILE A 360 25.01 -17.86 9.34
C ILE A 360 26.48 -18.32 9.35
N VAL A 361 26.83 -19.31 8.51
CA VAL A 361 28.14 -20.00 8.64
C VAL A 361 29.15 -19.58 7.59
N LEU A 362 28.68 -19.30 6.35
CA LEU A 362 29.58 -19.11 5.20
C LEU A 362 29.64 -17.67 4.71
N ILE A 363 28.56 -16.88 4.87
CA ILE A 363 28.49 -15.54 4.35
C ILE A 363 28.86 -14.55 5.45
N LYS A 364 29.89 -13.76 5.20
CA LYS A 364 30.27 -12.66 6.08
C LYS A 364 29.55 -11.38 5.65
N PRO A 365 29.27 -10.43 6.57
CA PRO A 365 28.64 -9.16 6.23
C PRO A 365 29.43 -8.32 5.20
N ASP A 366 30.74 -8.53 5.08
CA ASP A 366 31.63 -7.87 4.13
C ASP A 366 31.74 -8.58 2.77
N ALA A 367 31.02 -9.69 2.58
CA ALA A 367 31.06 -10.43 1.32
C ALA A 367 30.46 -9.62 0.16
N SER A 368 31.13 -9.66 -1.00
CA SER A 368 30.56 -9.05 -2.22
C SER A 368 29.26 -9.75 -2.64
N ALA A 369 28.42 -9.05 -3.38
CA ALA A 369 27.15 -9.61 -3.87
C ALA A 369 27.38 -10.89 -4.71
N SER A 370 28.42 -10.92 -5.55
CA SER A 370 28.80 -12.10 -6.35
C SER A 370 29.20 -13.29 -5.48
N MET A 371 29.96 -13.06 -4.41
CA MET A 371 30.38 -14.11 -3.47
C MET A 371 29.16 -14.64 -2.70
N THR A 372 28.28 -13.77 -2.24
CA THR A 372 27.02 -14.15 -1.57
C THR A 372 26.16 -15.04 -2.49
N TRP A 373 25.94 -14.62 -3.74
CA TRP A 373 25.17 -15.42 -4.69
C TRP A 373 25.88 -16.74 -5.07
N ALA A 374 27.21 -16.76 -5.16
CA ALA A 374 27.96 -18.00 -5.39
C ALA A 374 27.73 -19.02 -4.26
N LEU A 375 27.79 -18.58 -3.00
CA LEU A 375 27.56 -19.43 -1.83
C LEU A 375 26.10 -19.88 -1.71
N LEU A 376 25.14 -19.02 -2.10
CA LEU A 376 23.71 -19.36 -2.10
C LEU A 376 23.28 -20.18 -3.32
N THR A 377 24.16 -20.41 -4.31
CA THR A 377 23.79 -21.12 -5.55
C THR A 377 23.23 -22.50 -5.30
N ILE A 378 23.86 -23.31 -4.44
CA ILE A 378 23.40 -24.68 -4.14
C ILE A 378 22.03 -24.66 -3.45
N PRO A 379 21.80 -23.93 -2.33
CA PRO A 379 20.48 -23.82 -1.71
C PRO A 379 19.40 -23.34 -2.68
N VAL A 380 19.71 -22.31 -3.48
CA VAL A 380 18.75 -21.75 -4.46
C VAL A 380 18.39 -22.77 -5.54
N ILE A 381 19.36 -23.53 -6.07
CA ILE A 381 19.10 -24.60 -7.05
C ILE A 381 18.17 -25.67 -6.46
N LEU A 382 18.34 -26.07 -5.21
CA LEU A 382 17.47 -27.05 -4.54
C LEU A 382 16.02 -26.52 -4.43
N VAL A 383 15.86 -25.25 -4.06
CA VAL A 383 14.57 -24.60 -4.02
C VAL A 383 13.95 -24.50 -5.43
N LEU A 384 14.71 -24.08 -6.43
CA LEU A 384 14.27 -23.97 -7.82
C LEU A 384 13.90 -25.34 -8.41
N TYR A 385 14.66 -26.38 -8.12
CA TYR A 385 14.34 -27.75 -8.55
C TYR A 385 13.01 -28.24 -7.97
N SER A 386 12.78 -27.99 -6.68
CA SER A 386 11.53 -28.28 -6.00
C SER A 386 10.37 -27.43 -6.52
N SER A 387 10.63 -26.20 -6.91
CA SER A 387 9.64 -25.23 -7.40
C SER A 387 8.90 -25.74 -8.63
N LYS A 388 9.53 -26.54 -9.50
CA LYS A 388 8.86 -27.16 -10.65
C LYS A 388 7.66 -28.01 -10.23
N THR A 389 7.82 -28.83 -9.20
CA THR A 389 6.73 -29.65 -8.66
C THR A 389 5.71 -28.83 -7.88
N ALA A 390 6.18 -27.82 -7.14
CA ALA A 390 5.32 -26.91 -6.41
C ALA A 390 4.42 -26.10 -7.35
N ILE A 391 5.00 -25.53 -8.42
CA ILE A 391 4.25 -24.78 -9.47
C ILE A 391 3.22 -25.68 -10.14
N SER A 392 3.58 -26.92 -10.54
CA SER A 392 2.62 -27.85 -11.14
C SER A 392 1.42 -28.10 -10.23
N ARG A 393 1.65 -28.39 -8.93
CA ARG A 393 0.57 -28.61 -7.96
C ARG A 393 -0.32 -27.39 -7.74
N LEU A 394 0.30 -26.20 -7.66
CA LEU A 394 -0.45 -24.97 -7.47
C LEU A 394 -1.23 -24.60 -8.74
N ALA A 395 -0.67 -24.84 -9.93
CA ALA A 395 -1.32 -24.58 -11.21
C ALA A 395 -2.53 -25.51 -11.45
N ASP A 396 -2.50 -26.75 -10.93
CA ASP A 396 -3.61 -27.69 -11.01
C ASP A 396 -4.78 -27.28 -10.08
N ASN A 397 -4.52 -26.45 -9.07
CA ASN A 397 -5.55 -25.97 -8.17
C ASN A 397 -6.15 -24.65 -8.69
N GLU A 398 -7.47 -24.64 -8.87
CA GLU A 398 -8.20 -23.50 -9.43
C GLU A 398 -8.02 -22.22 -8.60
N ILE A 399 -7.99 -22.33 -7.26
CA ILE A 399 -7.82 -21.17 -6.35
C ILE A 399 -6.48 -20.50 -6.62
N PHE A 400 -5.38 -21.27 -6.62
CA PHE A 400 -4.06 -20.71 -6.83
C PHE A 400 -3.88 -20.17 -8.25
N ARG A 401 -4.43 -20.84 -9.25
CA ARG A 401 -4.36 -20.39 -10.64
C ARG A 401 -5.07 -19.04 -10.87
N VAL A 402 -6.19 -18.80 -10.17
CA VAL A 402 -7.03 -17.62 -10.37
C VAL A 402 -6.69 -16.50 -9.38
N VAL A 403 -6.51 -16.80 -8.09
CA VAL A 403 -6.37 -15.80 -7.03
C VAL A 403 -4.93 -15.33 -6.89
N PHE A 404 -3.97 -16.24 -7.02
CA PHE A 404 -2.57 -15.97 -6.71
C PHE A 404 -1.90 -14.92 -7.61
N PRO A 405 -2.05 -14.94 -8.96
CA PRO A 405 -1.37 -13.98 -9.80
C PRO A 405 -1.79 -12.51 -9.55
N PRO A 406 -3.09 -12.16 -9.45
CA PRO A 406 -3.49 -10.80 -9.10
C PRO A 406 -3.05 -10.39 -7.69
N LEU A 407 -3.10 -11.32 -6.73
CA LEU A 407 -2.65 -11.09 -5.36
C LEU A 407 -1.16 -10.76 -5.31
N VAL A 408 -0.33 -11.56 -5.98
CA VAL A 408 1.13 -11.31 -6.07
C VAL A 408 1.42 -9.94 -6.68
N LEU A 409 0.69 -9.56 -7.73
CA LEU A 409 0.85 -8.25 -8.35
C LEU A 409 0.54 -7.11 -7.35
N ILE A 410 -0.58 -7.21 -6.64
CA ILE A 410 -0.98 -6.20 -5.64
C ILE A 410 0.04 -6.14 -4.50
N VAL A 411 0.45 -7.30 -3.97
CA VAL A 411 1.44 -7.39 -2.89
C VAL A 411 2.80 -6.85 -3.34
N ALA A 412 3.22 -7.10 -4.58
CA ALA A 412 4.47 -6.57 -5.11
C ALA A 412 4.44 -5.03 -5.22
N VAL A 413 3.35 -4.47 -5.75
CA VAL A 413 3.16 -3.02 -5.84
C VAL A 413 3.12 -2.38 -4.46
N LEU A 414 2.27 -2.89 -3.56
CA LEU A 414 2.16 -2.38 -2.19
C LEU A 414 3.45 -2.57 -1.42
N GLY A 415 4.04 -3.76 -1.46
CA GLY A 415 5.28 -4.08 -0.76
C GLY A 415 6.44 -3.17 -1.17
N SER A 416 6.53 -2.81 -2.46
CA SER A 416 7.55 -1.88 -2.95
C SER A 416 7.36 -0.45 -2.42
N ILE A 417 6.11 0.00 -2.25
CA ILE A 417 5.79 1.32 -1.68
C ILE A 417 5.96 1.31 -0.15
N LEU A 418 5.39 0.31 0.53
CA LEU A 418 5.42 0.19 1.98
C LEU A 418 6.85 -0.03 2.50
N GLY A 419 7.66 -0.80 1.77
CA GLY A 419 9.09 -1.00 2.07
C GLY A 419 10.00 0.19 1.71
N GLY A 420 9.44 1.29 1.19
CA GLY A 420 10.24 2.46 0.79
C GLY A 420 11.19 2.23 -0.40
N ILE A 421 11.02 1.11 -1.12
CA ILE A 421 11.88 0.75 -2.26
C ILE A 421 11.63 1.69 -3.43
N THR A 422 10.38 2.10 -3.64
CA THR A 422 9.98 2.97 -4.76
C THR A 422 8.84 3.90 -4.38
N ASN A 423 8.78 5.03 -5.09
CA ASN A 423 7.67 5.97 -4.99
C ASN A 423 6.37 5.37 -5.58
N PRO A 424 5.18 5.93 -5.23
CA PRO A 424 3.91 5.44 -5.75
C PRO A 424 3.80 5.42 -7.29
N THR A 425 4.42 6.36 -8.00
CA THR A 425 4.31 6.47 -9.47
C THR A 425 5.02 5.34 -10.21
N PRO A 426 6.32 5.04 -9.95
CA PRO A 426 6.97 3.87 -10.54
C PRO A 426 6.29 2.55 -10.14
N ALA A 427 5.84 2.42 -8.89
CA ALA A 427 5.11 1.24 -8.43
C ALA A 427 3.79 1.04 -9.19
N ALA A 428 3.01 2.10 -9.41
CA ALA A 428 1.79 2.07 -10.20
C ALA A 428 2.05 1.68 -11.66
N ALA A 429 3.12 2.21 -12.27
CA ALA A 429 3.52 1.86 -13.62
C ALA A 429 3.90 0.37 -13.74
N LEU A 430 4.65 -0.17 -12.76
CA LEU A 430 4.97 -1.59 -12.67
C LEU A 430 3.69 -2.44 -12.52
N GLY A 431 2.77 -1.99 -11.68
CA GLY A 431 1.46 -2.62 -11.49
C GLY A 431 0.63 -2.66 -12.78
N ALA A 432 0.58 -1.56 -13.53
CA ALA A 432 -0.11 -1.47 -14.81
C ALA A 432 0.52 -2.40 -15.86
N ALA A 433 1.85 -2.43 -15.96
CA ALA A 433 2.56 -3.33 -16.85
C ALA A 433 2.29 -4.80 -16.48
N GLY A 434 2.37 -5.16 -15.20
CA GLY A 434 2.06 -6.50 -14.71
C GLY A 434 0.61 -6.92 -14.98
N ALA A 435 -0.37 -6.02 -14.81
CA ALA A 435 -1.77 -6.26 -15.12
C ALA A 435 -2.00 -6.52 -16.62
N ILE A 436 -1.36 -5.74 -17.50
CA ILE A 436 -1.40 -5.92 -18.96
C ILE A 436 -0.81 -7.28 -19.34
N MET A 437 0.34 -7.65 -18.78
CA MET A 437 0.98 -8.95 -19.05
C MET A 437 0.13 -10.11 -18.55
N LEU A 438 -0.45 -10.00 -17.34
CA LEU A 438 -1.35 -11.02 -16.78
C LEU A 438 -2.62 -11.20 -17.61
N ALA A 439 -3.24 -10.09 -18.04
CA ALA A 439 -4.41 -10.09 -18.90
C ALA A 439 -4.12 -10.73 -20.27
N ALA A 440 -2.98 -10.42 -20.88
CA ALA A 440 -2.55 -10.99 -22.14
C ALA A 440 -2.23 -12.49 -22.02
N TYR A 441 -1.54 -12.91 -20.94
CA TYR A 441 -1.29 -14.32 -20.67
C TYR A 441 -2.59 -15.11 -20.55
N ARG A 442 -3.57 -14.60 -19.78
CA ARG A 442 -4.89 -15.19 -19.67
C ARG A 442 -5.57 -15.34 -21.04
N LYS A 443 -5.54 -14.27 -21.85
CA LYS A 443 -6.17 -14.26 -23.17
C LYS A 443 -5.54 -15.28 -24.13
N LEU A 444 -4.23 -15.43 -24.09
CA LEU A 444 -3.53 -16.49 -24.86
C LEU A 444 -3.94 -17.88 -24.39
N THR A 445 -4.07 -18.09 -23.08
CA THR A 445 -4.52 -19.37 -22.51
C THR A 445 -5.96 -19.70 -22.93
N GLU A 446 -6.88 -18.71 -22.88
CA GLU A 446 -8.27 -18.88 -23.36
C GLU A 446 -8.34 -19.28 -24.84
N THR A 447 -7.40 -18.80 -25.67
CA THR A 447 -7.34 -19.10 -27.11
C THR A 447 -6.45 -20.29 -27.45
N ASN A 448 -6.02 -21.08 -26.47
CA ASN A 448 -5.09 -22.21 -26.59
C ASN A 448 -3.77 -21.85 -27.30
N ARG A 449 -3.32 -20.60 -27.18
CA ARG A 449 -2.02 -20.14 -27.67
C ARG A 449 -0.98 -20.16 -26.56
N SER A 450 0.28 -20.35 -26.94
CA SER A 450 1.38 -20.38 -25.97
C SER A 450 1.62 -19.01 -25.32
N GLY A 451 1.49 -18.93 -24.01
CA GLY A 451 1.85 -17.76 -23.19
C GLY A 451 3.32 -17.71 -22.74
N LYS A 452 4.18 -18.64 -23.23
CA LYS A 452 5.58 -18.78 -22.79
C LYS A 452 6.37 -17.48 -22.89
N PHE A 453 6.17 -16.72 -23.97
CA PHE A 453 6.91 -15.47 -24.18
C PHE A 453 6.57 -14.42 -23.10
N ILE A 454 5.31 -14.29 -22.69
CA ILE A 454 4.91 -13.38 -21.61
C ILE A 454 5.52 -13.85 -20.28
N LEU A 455 5.51 -15.15 -20.01
CA LEU A 455 6.18 -15.69 -18.81
C LEU A 455 7.67 -15.39 -18.82
N THR A 456 8.36 -15.58 -19.95
CA THR A 456 9.77 -15.24 -20.09
C THR A 456 10.02 -13.75 -19.81
N ALA A 457 9.17 -12.86 -20.32
CA ALA A 457 9.25 -11.43 -20.08
C ALA A 457 8.99 -11.07 -18.59
N THR A 458 8.07 -11.77 -17.93
CA THR A 458 7.82 -11.60 -16.49
C THR A 458 9.03 -12.04 -15.66
N PHE A 459 9.65 -13.18 -16.01
CA PHE A 459 10.90 -13.61 -15.37
C PHE A 459 12.06 -12.64 -15.63
N ALA A 460 12.16 -12.09 -16.83
CA ALA A 460 13.14 -11.07 -17.16
C ALA A 460 12.96 -9.81 -16.29
N LEU A 461 11.71 -9.37 -16.05
CA LEU A 461 11.43 -8.26 -15.15
C LEU A 461 11.92 -8.54 -13.72
N ILE A 462 11.68 -9.75 -13.22
CA ILE A 462 12.15 -10.17 -11.89
C ILE A 462 13.70 -10.18 -11.83
N ILE A 463 14.36 -10.72 -12.87
CA ILE A 463 15.83 -10.72 -12.96
C ILE A 463 16.36 -9.30 -12.98
N MET A 464 15.75 -8.39 -13.76
CA MET A 464 16.16 -7.00 -13.82
C MET A 464 16.09 -6.34 -12.43
N LEU A 465 14.99 -6.58 -11.68
CA LEU A 465 14.83 -6.04 -10.34
C LEU A 465 15.84 -6.62 -9.35
N LEU A 466 16.05 -7.93 -9.37
CA LEU A 466 17.01 -8.59 -8.48
C LEU A 466 18.44 -8.11 -8.75
N VAL A 467 18.83 -7.98 -10.01
CA VAL A 467 20.15 -7.46 -10.37
C VAL A 467 20.28 -5.99 -9.97
N GLY A 468 19.24 -5.17 -10.21
CA GLY A 468 19.25 -3.74 -9.87
C GLY A 468 19.33 -3.45 -8.36
N ILE A 469 18.81 -4.35 -7.52
CA ILE A 469 18.87 -4.22 -6.05
C ILE A 469 20.23 -4.67 -5.50
N ASN A 470 20.82 -5.72 -6.09
CA ASN A 470 22.01 -6.36 -5.52
C ASN A 470 23.34 -5.88 -6.12
N PHE A 471 23.33 -5.20 -7.27
CA PHE A 471 24.54 -4.80 -7.98
C PHE A 471 24.52 -3.32 -8.35
N ASP A 472 25.68 -2.67 -8.34
CA ASP A 472 25.81 -1.30 -8.84
C ASP A 472 25.79 -1.30 -10.37
N LEU A 473 24.76 -0.70 -10.96
CA LEU A 473 24.56 -0.59 -12.41
C LEU A 473 25.15 0.70 -13.01
N ARG A 474 25.82 1.54 -12.21
CA ARG A 474 26.42 2.79 -12.68
C ARG A 474 27.72 2.49 -13.45
N ILE A 475 27.71 2.77 -14.74
CA ILE A 475 28.88 2.59 -15.64
C ILE A 475 29.61 3.90 -15.96
N ASN A 476 29.15 5.04 -15.40
CA ASN A 476 29.75 6.36 -15.64
C ASN A 476 30.71 6.78 -14.51
N THR A 477 31.30 5.82 -13.80
CA THR A 477 32.29 6.06 -12.76
C THR A 477 33.71 5.85 -13.33
N GLU A 478 34.72 6.51 -12.74
CA GLU A 478 36.12 6.43 -13.22
C GLU A 478 36.69 5.02 -13.21
N GLN A 479 36.20 4.15 -12.31
CA GLN A 479 36.58 2.73 -12.26
C GLN A 479 35.31 1.87 -12.17
N VAL A 480 35.01 1.16 -13.25
CA VAL A 480 33.86 0.23 -13.31
C VAL A 480 34.38 -1.19 -13.16
N SER A 481 33.91 -1.92 -12.15
CA SER A 481 34.27 -3.32 -11.94
C SER A 481 33.70 -4.22 -13.06
N VAL A 482 34.35 -5.36 -13.30
CA VAL A 482 33.83 -6.37 -14.24
C VAL A 482 32.46 -6.87 -13.79
N GLU A 483 32.25 -6.96 -12.49
CA GLU A 483 30.94 -7.32 -11.86
C GLU A 483 29.85 -6.36 -12.28
N SER A 484 30.08 -5.03 -12.17
CA SER A 484 29.13 -3.99 -12.58
C SER A 484 28.82 -4.04 -14.08
N TRP A 485 29.81 -4.33 -14.94
CA TRP A 485 29.57 -4.51 -16.36
C TRP A 485 28.68 -5.71 -16.67
N VAL A 486 28.97 -6.87 -16.06
CA VAL A 486 28.15 -8.08 -16.22
C VAL A 486 26.73 -7.83 -15.71
N ALA A 487 26.59 -7.24 -14.53
CA ALA A 487 25.29 -6.89 -13.95
C ALA A 487 24.50 -5.94 -14.88
N PHE A 488 25.16 -4.91 -15.42
CA PHE A 488 24.54 -3.98 -16.36
C PHE A 488 24.05 -4.68 -17.64
N ILE A 489 24.86 -5.54 -18.25
CA ILE A 489 24.48 -6.27 -19.47
C ILE A 489 23.29 -7.19 -19.20
N VAL A 490 23.29 -7.92 -18.08
CA VAL A 490 22.18 -8.80 -17.69
C VAL A 490 20.92 -7.99 -17.41
N ALA A 491 21.03 -6.92 -16.63
CA ALA A 491 19.88 -6.06 -16.32
C ALA A 491 19.30 -5.39 -17.57
N TYR A 492 20.15 -4.89 -18.47
CA TYR A 492 19.72 -4.25 -19.71
C TYR A 492 19.09 -5.23 -20.70
N GLY A 493 19.66 -6.43 -20.85
CA GLY A 493 19.08 -7.51 -21.65
C GLY A 493 17.72 -7.96 -21.11
N ALA A 494 17.59 -8.07 -19.79
CA ALA A 494 16.35 -8.37 -19.11
C ALA A 494 15.32 -7.24 -19.29
N TYR A 495 15.73 -5.99 -19.18
CA TYR A 495 14.89 -4.82 -19.46
C TYR A 495 14.33 -4.83 -20.89
N LEU A 496 15.16 -5.02 -21.89
CA LEU A 496 14.74 -5.11 -23.30
C LEU A 496 13.72 -6.26 -23.50
N THR A 497 13.97 -7.41 -22.90
CA THR A 497 13.07 -8.56 -22.97
C THR A 497 11.71 -8.24 -22.33
N ALA A 498 11.70 -7.57 -21.18
CA ALA A 498 10.48 -7.14 -20.50
C ALA A 498 9.69 -6.12 -21.33
N VAL A 499 10.37 -5.13 -21.94
CA VAL A 499 9.75 -4.12 -22.81
C VAL A 499 9.13 -4.76 -24.05
N VAL A 500 9.84 -5.64 -24.74
CA VAL A 500 9.32 -6.35 -25.91
C VAL A 500 8.13 -7.24 -25.51
N GLY A 501 8.22 -7.91 -24.35
CA GLY A 501 7.11 -8.68 -23.79
C GLY A 501 5.86 -7.85 -23.50
N LEU A 502 6.06 -6.64 -22.95
CA LEU A 502 4.96 -5.70 -22.69
C LEU A 502 4.31 -5.20 -23.98
N VAL A 503 5.10 -4.85 -24.99
CA VAL A 503 4.59 -4.45 -26.32
C VAL A 503 3.81 -5.60 -26.96
N TYR A 504 4.34 -6.81 -26.87
CA TYR A 504 3.63 -8.00 -27.35
C TYR A 504 2.32 -8.23 -26.59
N ALA A 505 2.30 -8.06 -25.27
CA ALA A 505 1.09 -8.16 -24.46
C ALA A 505 0.04 -7.12 -24.86
N CYS A 506 0.46 -5.87 -25.09
CA CYS A 506 -0.42 -4.83 -25.62
C CYS A 506 -1.02 -5.20 -26.98
N TRP A 507 -0.19 -5.77 -27.88
CA TRP A 507 -0.67 -6.22 -29.18
C TRP A 507 -1.68 -7.38 -29.07
N VAL A 508 -1.43 -8.36 -28.20
CA VAL A 508 -2.37 -9.47 -27.94
C VAL A 508 -3.72 -8.95 -27.45
N LEU A 509 -3.72 -8.01 -26.49
CA LEU A 509 -4.94 -7.41 -25.97
C LEU A 509 -5.65 -6.52 -27.01
N TYR A 510 -4.88 -5.84 -27.85
CA TYR A 510 -5.42 -5.05 -28.96
C TYR A 510 -6.13 -5.96 -29.98
N ALA A 511 -5.49 -7.03 -30.42
CA ALA A 511 -6.05 -8.01 -31.33
C ALA A 511 -7.30 -8.71 -30.76
N ALA A 512 -7.36 -8.86 -29.43
CA ALA A 512 -8.52 -9.41 -28.73
C ALA A 512 -9.65 -8.40 -28.47
N GLY A 513 -9.48 -7.12 -28.86
CA GLY A 513 -10.45 -6.04 -28.65
C GLY A 513 -10.52 -5.51 -27.20
N VAL A 514 -9.75 -6.08 -26.25
CA VAL A 514 -9.74 -5.69 -24.83
C VAL A 514 -9.05 -4.34 -24.65
N MET A 515 -7.92 -4.11 -25.31
CA MET A 515 -7.12 -2.89 -25.17
C MET A 515 -7.91 -1.62 -25.49
N LYS A 516 -8.77 -1.67 -26.52
CA LYS A 516 -9.63 -0.53 -26.89
C LYS A 516 -10.52 -0.11 -25.73
N SER A 517 -11.20 -1.07 -25.10
CA SER A 517 -12.05 -0.81 -23.93
C SER A 517 -11.25 -0.29 -22.74
N VAL A 518 -10.09 -0.88 -22.46
CA VAL A 518 -9.19 -0.46 -21.39
C VAL A 518 -8.77 1.00 -21.57
N VAL A 519 -8.26 1.35 -22.75
CA VAL A 519 -7.80 2.73 -23.03
C VAL A 519 -8.96 3.73 -22.97
N GLN A 520 -10.12 3.40 -23.52
CA GLN A 520 -11.28 4.29 -23.51
C GLN A 520 -11.77 4.57 -22.08
N GLU A 521 -11.91 3.54 -21.25
CA GLU A 521 -12.38 3.72 -19.88
C GLU A 521 -11.32 4.42 -19.01
N THR A 522 -10.05 4.07 -19.17
CA THR A 522 -8.94 4.77 -18.50
C THR A 522 -8.93 6.26 -18.86
N SER A 523 -9.08 6.58 -20.15
CA SER A 523 -9.13 7.97 -20.61
C SER A 523 -10.32 8.73 -20.02
N LYS A 524 -11.52 8.12 -19.99
CA LYS A 524 -12.72 8.74 -19.42
C LYS A 524 -12.50 9.08 -17.94
N VAL A 525 -12.07 8.11 -17.14
CA VAL A 525 -11.86 8.31 -15.70
C VAL A 525 -10.77 9.36 -15.45
N THR A 526 -9.65 9.25 -16.15
CA THR A 526 -8.54 10.20 -15.99
C THR A 526 -8.94 11.61 -16.40
N THR A 527 -9.64 11.76 -17.54
CA THR A 527 -10.13 13.06 -18.00
C THR A 527 -11.12 13.66 -17.00
N MET A 528 -12.00 12.85 -16.41
CA MET A 528 -12.92 13.30 -15.37
C MET A 528 -12.16 13.84 -14.15
N VAL A 529 -11.16 13.09 -13.65
CA VAL A 529 -10.35 13.52 -12.50
C VAL A 529 -9.64 14.85 -12.79
N PHE A 530 -9.00 14.99 -13.96
CA PHE A 530 -8.32 16.23 -14.33
C PHE A 530 -9.27 17.40 -14.57
N ALA A 531 -10.45 17.16 -15.16
CA ALA A 531 -11.47 18.19 -15.35
C ALA A 531 -11.97 18.74 -14.00
N ILE A 532 -12.25 17.87 -13.04
CA ILE A 532 -12.64 18.26 -11.67
C ILE A 532 -11.51 19.03 -11.00
N LEU A 533 -10.26 18.58 -11.12
CA LEU A 533 -9.10 19.26 -10.57
C LEU A 533 -8.96 20.69 -11.11
N ILE A 534 -9.08 20.88 -12.42
CA ILE A 534 -9.00 22.21 -13.05
C ILE A 534 -10.16 23.08 -12.56
N GLY A 535 -11.39 22.55 -12.56
CA GLY A 535 -12.59 23.27 -12.10
C GLY A 535 -12.50 23.68 -10.64
N SER A 536 -12.00 22.78 -9.77
CA SER A 536 -11.82 23.06 -8.34
C SER A 536 -10.77 24.14 -8.08
N GLN A 537 -9.67 24.17 -8.86
CA GLN A 537 -8.66 25.24 -8.75
C GLN A 537 -9.24 26.60 -9.12
N LEU A 538 -10.09 26.68 -10.15
CA LEU A 538 -10.80 27.91 -10.52
C LEU A 538 -11.75 28.37 -9.41
N LEU A 539 -12.52 27.44 -8.82
CA LEU A 539 -13.41 27.75 -7.70
C LEU A 539 -12.65 28.22 -6.47
N ASN A 540 -11.57 27.53 -6.10
CA ASN A 540 -10.72 27.93 -4.99
C ASN A 540 -10.12 29.33 -5.20
N LEU A 541 -9.67 29.66 -6.41
CA LEU A 541 -9.18 30.99 -6.74
C LEU A 541 -10.25 32.05 -6.44
N VAL A 542 -11.51 31.81 -6.80
CA VAL A 542 -12.63 32.73 -6.52
C VAL A 542 -12.85 32.85 -5.02
N VAL A 543 -12.94 31.73 -4.29
CA VAL A 543 -13.16 31.71 -2.83
C VAL A 543 -12.06 32.51 -2.11
N ILE A 544 -10.79 32.28 -2.47
CA ILE A 544 -9.65 32.99 -1.90
C ILE A 544 -9.70 34.49 -2.24
N SER A 545 -10.00 34.84 -3.51
CA SER A 545 -10.05 36.25 -3.97
C SER A 545 -11.11 37.07 -3.25
N PHE A 546 -12.21 36.45 -2.82
CA PHE A 546 -13.27 37.10 -2.03
C PHE A 546 -13.06 36.95 -0.51
N GLY A 547 -11.95 36.38 -0.05
CA GLY A 547 -11.64 36.21 1.37
C GLY A 547 -12.51 35.15 2.08
N GLY A 548 -13.21 34.29 1.33
CA GLY A 548 -14.09 33.26 1.89
C GLY A 548 -13.34 32.29 2.79
N GLU A 549 -12.10 31.96 2.44
CA GLU A 549 -11.22 31.13 3.26
C GLU A 549 -10.98 31.74 4.64
N HIS A 550 -10.73 33.07 4.69
CA HIS A 550 -10.48 33.79 5.95
C HIS A 550 -11.69 33.71 6.90
N TYR A 551 -12.91 33.92 6.39
CA TYR A 551 -14.12 33.86 7.19
C TYR A 551 -14.37 32.46 7.78
N ILE A 552 -14.16 31.42 6.96
CA ILE A 552 -14.33 30.02 7.41
C ILE A 552 -13.27 29.68 8.47
N GLN A 553 -12.01 30.05 8.24
CA GLN A 553 -10.94 29.81 9.21
C GLN A 553 -11.18 30.59 10.51
N GLN A 554 -11.61 31.86 10.44
CA GLN A 554 -11.94 32.67 11.61
C GLN A 554 -13.10 32.04 12.41
N PHE A 555 -14.13 31.55 11.74
CA PHE A 555 -15.23 30.83 12.38
C PHE A 555 -14.71 29.55 13.08
N LEU A 556 -13.91 28.75 12.40
CA LEU A 556 -13.37 27.52 13.00
C LEU A 556 -12.44 27.80 14.19
N ARG A 557 -11.64 28.86 14.10
CA ARG A 557 -10.73 29.29 15.21
C ARG A 557 -11.47 29.96 16.37
N SER A 558 -12.75 30.26 16.23
CA SER A 558 -13.56 30.82 17.35
C SER A 558 -13.91 29.78 18.42
N PHE A 559 -13.64 28.49 18.15
CA PHE A 559 -13.84 27.42 19.11
C PHE A 559 -12.55 27.16 19.89
N ASP A 560 -12.62 27.10 21.23
CA ASP A 560 -11.47 26.96 22.11
C ASP A 560 -10.82 25.57 22.09
N SER A 561 -11.52 24.55 21.58
CA SER A 561 -11.06 23.16 21.58
C SER A 561 -10.75 22.67 20.17
N GLU A 562 -9.52 22.22 19.97
CA GLU A 562 -9.06 21.59 18.72
C GLU A 562 -9.90 20.35 18.35
N VAL A 563 -10.29 19.56 19.35
CA VAL A 563 -11.19 18.40 19.17
C VAL A 563 -12.55 18.83 18.65
N THR A 564 -13.11 19.92 19.19
CA THR A 564 -14.42 20.45 18.76
C THR A 564 -14.34 20.88 17.29
N VAL A 565 -13.28 21.61 16.90
CA VAL A 565 -13.05 22.02 15.52
C VAL A 565 -12.95 20.81 14.58
N PHE A 566 -12.16 19.82 14.96
CA PHE A 566 -12.01 18.59 14.20
C PHE A 566 -13.35 17.87 14.00
N LEU A 567 -14.15 17.71 15.05
CA LEU A 567 -15.46 17.05 14.97
C LEU A 567 -16.45 17.84 14.12
N ILE A 568 -16.45 19.18 14.19
CA ILE A 568 -17.28 20.04 13.34
C ILE A 568 -16.90 19.85 11.88
N VAL A 569 -15.59 19.88 11.56
CA VAL A 569 -15.11 19.67 10.20
C VAL A 569 -15.50 18.28 9.70
N MET A 570 -15.31 17.23 10.51
CA MET A 570 -15.72 15.86 10.18
C MET A 570 -17.22 15.76 9.88
N LEU A 571 -18.06 16.43 10.67
CA LEU A 571 -19.52 16.48 10.46
C LEU A 571 -19.86 17.21 9.15
N VAL A 572 -19.23 18.34 8.87
CA VAL A 572 -19.44 19.10 7.64
C VAL A 572 -19.03 18.27 6.40
N LEU A 573 -17.85 17.64 6.44
CA LEU A 573 -17.39 16.75 5.37
C LEU A 573 -18.34 15.56 5.15
N PHE A 574 -18.88 14.99 6.24
CA PHE A 574 -19.86 13.91 6.17
C PHE A 574 -21.15 14.37 5.46
N ILE A 575 -21.68 15.56 5.82
CA ILE A 575 -22.90 16.10 5.20
C ILE A 575 -22.64 16.45 3.72
N LEU A 576 -21.51 17.09 3.41
CA LEU A 576 -21.16 17.45 2.04
C LEU A 576 -21.01 16.22 1.14
N GLY A 577 -20.48 15.13 1.68
CA GLY A 577 -20.32 13.88 0.95
C GLY A 577 -21.62 13.19 0.54
N PHE A 578 -22.81 13.68 0.99
CA PHE A 578 -24.10 13.24 0.45
C PHE A 578 -24.35 13.79 -0.95
N VAL A 579 -23.76 14.93 -1.29
CA VAL A 579 -24.03 15.69 -2.52
C VAL A 579 -22.81 15.78 -3.43
N LEU A 580 -21.63 15.89 -2.84
CA LEU A 580 -20.34 16.01 -3.54
C LEU A 580 -19.61 14.67 -3.61
N ASP A 581 -18.93 14.42 -4.72
CA ASP A 581 -18.00 13.31 -4.84
C ASP A 581 -16.73 13.59 -3.98
N PHE A 582 -15.96 12.55 -3.68
CA PHE A 582 -14.72 12.70 -2.89
C PHE A 582 -13.70 13.63 -3.57
N LEU A 583 -13.67 13.67 -4.90
CA LEU A 583 -12.77 14.53 -5.67
C LEU A 583 -13.04 16.01 -5.40
N GLU A 584 -14.31 16.41 -5.43
CA GLU A 584 -14.70 17.80 -5.16
C GLU A 584 -14.41 18.16 -3.70
N ILE A 585 -14.69 17.25 -2.76
CA ILE A 585 -14.41 17.51 -1.33
C ILE A 585 -12.91 17.67 -1.12
N ILE A 586 -12.08 16.77 -1.68
CA ILE A 586 -10.63 16.84 -1.55
C ILE A 586 -10.07 18.14 -2.12
N TYR A 587 -10.51 18.56 -3.31
CA TYR A 587 -9.89 19.70 -4.00
C TYR A 587 -10.57 21.04 -3.73
N ILE A 588 -11.77 21.08 -3.17
CA ILE A 588 -12.48 22.32 -2.85
C ILE A 588 -12.52 22.57 -1.34
N VAL A 589 -12.97 21.57 -0.58
CA VAL A 589 -13.26 21.76 0.85
C VAL A 589 -12.00 21.63 1.70
N ILE A 590 -11.18 20.60 1.44
CA ILE A 590 -9.97 20.36 2.25
C ILE A 590 -8.96 21.52 2.17
N PRO A 591 -8.70 22.20 1.03
CA PRO A 591 -7.85 23.39 1.02
C PRO A 591 -8.34 24.52 1.93
N ILE A 592 -9.66 24.66 2.11
CA ILE A 592 -10.27 25.72 2.92
C ILE A 592 -10.15 25.40 4.42
N VAL A 593 -10.45 24.16 4.82
CA VAL A 593 -10.43 23.74 6.24
C VAL A 593 -9.07 23.20 6.69
N GLY A 594 -8.25 22.76 5.75
CA GLY A 594 -6.93 22.14 5.99
C GLY A 594 -5.98 22.98 6.83
N PRO A 595 -5.79 24.27 6.57
CA PRO A 595 -4.93 25.11 7.41
C PRO A 595 -5.30 25.12 8.89
N VAL A 596 -6.55 24.83 9.22
CA VAL A 596 -7.01 24.76 10.61
C VAL A 596 -6.78 23.36 11.20
N ILE A 597 -7.20 22.29 10.49
CA ILE A 597 -7.10 20.92 11.01
C ILE A 597 -5.67 20.36 11.00
N TYR A 598 -4.80 20.86 10.11
CA TYR A 598 -3.38 20.47 10.03
C TYR A 598 -2.45 21.45 10.77
N GLY A 599 -2.96 22.60 11.20
CA GLY A 599 -2.21 23.59 12.00
C GLY A 599 -2.18 23.30 13.49
N GLY A 600 -2.91 22.28 13.94
CA GLY A 600 -2.99 21.88 15.34
C GLY A 600 -1.90 20.90 15.78
N THR A 601 -2.19 20.18 16.88
CA THR A 601 -1.32 19.19 17.51
C THR A 601 -1.56 17.76 17.04
N PHE A 602 -2.66 17.49 16.34
CA PHE A 602 -2.99 16.16 15.84
C PHE A 602 -1.97 15.65 14.82
N ASP A 603 -1.70 14.35 14.87
CA ASP A 603 -0.87 13.67 13.86
C ASP A 603 -1.52 13.80 12.46
N PRO A 604 -0.80 14.34 11.45
CA PRO A 604 -1.36 14.59 10.14
C PRO A 604 -1.76 13.31 9.39
N LEU A 605 -1.09 12.17 9.64
CA LEU A 605 -1.46 10.88 9.06
C LEU A 605 -2.81 10.43 9.62
N TRP A 606 -2.98 10.56 10.94
CA TRP A 606 -4.24 10.21 11.61
C TRP A 606 -5.39 11.09 11.11
N VAL A 607 -5.22 12.42 11.07
CA VAL A 607 -6.23 13.35 10.54
C VAL A 607 -6.64 12.95 9.12
N THR A 608 -5.66 12.68 8.25
CA THR A 608 -5.91 12.36 6.84
C THR A 608 -6.67 11.03 6.68
N ILE A 609 -6.32 10.00 7.45
CA ILE A 609 -7.01 8.71 7.41
C ILE A 609 -8.43 8.82 7.99
N MET A 610 -8.63 9.59 9.06
CA MET A 610 -9.96 9.88 9.59
C MET A 610 -10.85 10.57 8.54
N VAL A 611 -10.31 11.57 7.83
CA VAL A 611 -11.01 12.23 6.72
C VAL A 611 -11.33 11.23 5.61
N ALA A 612 -10.39 10.38 5.19
CA ALA A 612 -10.60 9.40 4.13
C ALA A 612 -11.73 8.40 4.45
N ILE A 613 -11.78 7.88 5.69
CA ILE A 613 -12.85 6.97 6.13
C ILE A 613 -14.18 7.70 6.26
N ASN A 614 -14.15 8.96 6.69
CA ASN A 614 -15.37 9.77 6.77
C ASN A 614 -15.98 10.00 5.38
N LEU A 615 -15.16 10.31 4.37
CA LEU A 615 -15.59 10.42 2.97
C LEU A 615 -16.18 9.09 2.47
N GLN A 616 -15.54 7.96 2.81
CA GLN A 616 -16.05 6.63 2.48
C GLN A 616 -17.43 6.39 3.10
N THR A 617 -17.66 6.83 4.35
CA THR A 617 -18.92 6.69 5.06
C THR A 617 -20.03 7.48 4.39
N SER A 618 -19.76 8.71 4.00
CA SER A 618 -20.75 9.57 3.31
C SER A 618 -21.17 8.98 1.95
N PHE A 619 -20.25 8.34 1.23
CA PHE A 619 -20.54 7.64 -0.03
C PHE A 619 -21.54 6.50 0.08
N LEU A 620 -21.63 5.91 1.27
CA LEU A 620 -22.53 4.80 1.54
C LEU A 620 -23.86 5.25 2.17
N THR A 621 -23.95 6.52 2.60
CA THR A 621 -25.07 6.99 3.41
C THR A 621 -26.23 7.50 2.54
N PRO A 622 -27.47 6.98 2.73
CA PRO A 622 -28.67 7.54 2.10
C PRO A 622 -28.89 9.02 2.50
N PRO A 623 -29.53 9.84 1.64
CA PRO A 623 -30.27 9.44 0.43
C PRO A 623 -29.43 9.46 -0.86
N PHE A 624 -28.27 10.12 -0.90
CA PHE A 624 -27.56 10.43 -2.12
C PHE A 624 -26.22 9.69 -2.29
N GLY A 625 -25.82 8.83 -1.37
CA GLY A 625 -24.51 8.15 -1.44
C GLY A 625 -24.20 7.60 -2.84
N PHE A 626 -23.11 8.04 -3.45
CA PHE A 626 -22.76 7.69 -4.85
C PHE A 626 -22.67 6.20 -5.11
N ALA A 627 -22.18 5.39 -4.15
CA ALA A 627 -22.15 3.94 -4.27
C ALA A 627 -23.55 3.34 -4.49
N LEU A 628 -24.58 3.96 -3.92
CA LEU A 628 -25.97 3.51 -4.01
C LEU A 628 -26.55 3.79 -5.40
N PHE A 629 -26.18 4.90 -6.03
CA PHE A 629 -26.57 5.20 -7.41
C PHE A 629 -26.00 4.19 -8.39
N TYR A 630 -24.71 3.93 -8.28
CA TYR A 630 -24.04 2.94 -9.13
C TYR A 630 -24.68 1.56 -8.98
N LEU A 631 -24.93 1.14 -7.73
CA LEU A 631 -25.60 -0.14 -7.45
C LEU A 631 -27.02 -0.17 -7.99
N ARG A 632 -27.78 0.92 -7.82
CA ARG A 632 -29.16 1.03 -8.33
C ARG A 632 -29.21 0.90 -9.84
N GLY A 633 -28.26 1.52 -10.54
CA GLY A 633 -28.17 1.48 -12.02
C GLY A 633 -28.01 0.07 -12.59
N VAL A 634 -27.43 -0.87 -11.83
CA VAL A 634 -27.20 -2.25 -12.27
C VAL A 634 -28.08 -3.29 -11.57
N SER A 635 -28.90 -2.87 -10.61
CA SER A 635 -29.78 -3.77 -9.84
C SER A 635 -30.99 -4.19 -10.66
N PRO A 636 -31.42 -5.47 -10.55
CA PRO A 636 -32.64 -5.94 -11.19
C PRO A 636 -33.89 -5.23 -10.62
N LYS A 637 -34.99 -5.22 -11.39
CA LYS A 637 -36.24 -4.53 -10.99
C LYS A 637 -36.83 -5.05 -9.68
N SER A 638 -36.55 -6.29 -9.29
CA SER A 638 -36.99 -6.89 -8.02
C SER A 638 -36.33 -6.26 -6.79
N VAL A 639 -35.18 -5.61 -6.95
CA VAL A 639 -34.48 -4.90 -5.89
C VAL A 639 -34.92 -3.44 -5.88
N THR A 640 -35.60 -3.02 -4.84
CA THR A 640 -36.08 -1.64 -4.68
C THR A 640 -35.00 -0.77 -4.03
N THR A 641 -35.13 0.56 -4.17
CA THR A 641 -34.26 1.52 -3.47
C THR A 641 -34.34 1.36 -1.94
N ALA A 642 -35.51 0.97 -1.42
CA ALA A 642 -35.68 0.70 0.01
C ALA A 642 -34.84 -0.51 0.48
N HIS A 643 -34.70 -1.56 -0.34
CA HIS A 643 -33.82 -2.68 -0.03
C HIS A 643 -32.35 -2.23 0.06
N ILE A 644 -31.91 -1.39 -0.88
CA ILE A 644 -30.55 -0.84 -0.89
C ILE A 644 -30.32 0.01 0.37
N TYR A 645 -31.22 0.93 0.68
CA TYR A 645 -31.06 1.83 1.83
C TYR A 645 -31.05 1.05 3.16
N ARG A 646 -31.98 0.10 3.34
CA ARG A 646 -31.98 -0.76 4.54
C ARG A 646 -30.73 -1.63 4.63
N GLY A 647 -30.23 -2.10 3.49
CA GLY A 647 -29.06 -2.96 3.40
C GLY A 647 -27.76 -2.27 3.81
N VAL A 648 -27.63 -0.96 3.52
CA VAL A 648 -26.37 -0.23 3.82
C VAL A 648 -26.31 0.32 5.24
N VAL A 649 -27.45 0.54 5.92
CA VAL A 649 -27.48 1.11 7.29
C VAL A 649 -26.53 0.37 8.26
N PRO A 650 -26.52 -0.97 8.36
CA PRO A 650 -25.58 -1.65 9.24
C PRO A 650 -24.10 -1.37 8.91
N PHE A 651 -23.77 -1.23 7.63
CA PHE A 651 -22.40 -0.96 7.19
C PHE A 651 -21.97 0.49 7.49
N VAL A 652 -22.89 1.45 7.38
CA VAL A 652 -22.68 2.82 7.83
C VAL A 652 -22.39 2.86 9.34
N LEU A 653 -23.18 2.13 10.14
CA LEU A 653 -22.94 2.02 11.57
C LEU A 653 -21.58 1.38 11.89
N ILE A 654 -21.17 0.35 11.14
CA ILE A 654 -19.85 -0.27 11.28
C ILE A 654 -18.73 0.72 10.97
N GLN A 655 -18.88 1.57 9.94
CA GLN A 655 -17.91 2.61 9.64
C GLN A 655 -17.82 3.66 10.74
N ILE A 656 -18.94 4.07 11.31
CA ILE A 656 -18.95 4.99 12.48
C ILE A 656 -18.26 4.34 13.67
N VAL A 657 -18.49 3.05 13.93
CA VAL A 657 -17.74 2.30 14.95
C VAL A 657 -16.26 2.27 14.61
N GLY A 658 -15.89 2.02 13.34
CA GLY A 658 -14.50 2.07 12.89
C GLY A 658 -13.84 3.43 13.12
N LEU A 659 -14.52 4.53 12.77
CA LEU A 659 -14.05 5.90 13.05
C LEU A 659 -13.88 6.13 14.55
N THR A 660 -14.83 5.66 15.36
CA THR A 660 -14.76 5.77 16.82
C THR A 660 -13.57 4.98 17.37
N MET A 661 -13.32 3.76 16.87
CA MET A 661 -12.15 2.96 17.27
C MET A 661 -10.85 3.68 16.95
N LEU A 662 -10.71 4.27 15.75
CA LEU A 662 -9.53 5.01 15.34
C LEU A 662 -9.33 6.32 16.11
N TYR A 663 -10.42 6.94 16.57
CA TYR A 663 -10.37 8.11 17.43
C TYR A 663 -9.77 7.78 18.81
N PHE A 664 -10.21 6.68 19.43
CA PHE A 664 -9.72 6.25 20.74
C PHE A 664 -8.41 5.47 20.69
N ALA A 665 -8.06 4.89 19.53
CA ALA A 665 -6.83 4.14 19.32
C ALA A 665 -6.07 4.64 18.06
N PRO A 666 -5.49 5.86 18.11
CA PRO A 666 -4.75 6.45 16.99
C PRO A 666 -3.56 5.58 16.55
N SER A 667 -3.03 4.76 17.46
CA SER A 667 -1.94 3.82 17.19
C SER A 667 -2.24 2.84 16.04
N ILE A 668 -3.52 2.50 15.79
CA ILE A 668 -3.90 1.66 14.64
C ILE A 668 -3.46 2.31 13.32
N VAL A 669 -3.45 3.64 13.24
CA VAL A 669 -3.02 4.39 12.06
C VAL A 669 -1.50 4.55 12.03
N THR A 670 -0.87 4.83 13.18
CA THR A 670 0.53 5.26 13.24
C THR A 670 1.55 4.14 13.41
N ILE A 671 1.13 2.94 13.87
CA ILE A 671 2.04 1.82 14.17
C ILE A 671 2.83 1.33 12.94
N VAL A 672 2.18 1.19 11.77
CA VAL A 672 2.86 0.71 10.56
C VAL A 672 3.89 1.71 10.05
N PRO A 673 3.57 3.02 9.90
CA PRO A 673 4.58 4.04 9.60
C PRO A 673 5.74 4.05 10.58
N GLN A 674 5.49 3.97 11.89
CA GLN A 674 6.53 3.97 12.92
C GLN A 674 7.44 2.75 12.84
N LEU A 675 6.88 1.55 12.67
CA LEU A 675 7.66 0.30 12.53
C LEU A 675 8.56 0.30 11.28
N LEU A 676 8.10 0.91 10.19
CA LEU A 676 8.84 0.93 8.92
C LEU A 676 9.83 2.09 8.83
N SER A 677 9.63 3.17 9.58
CA SER A 677 10.55 4.31 9.63
C SER A 677 11.76 4.08 10.54
N GLY A 678 11.75 3.02 11.35
CA GLY A 678 12.85 2.69 12.27
C GLY A 678 12.98 3.62 13.49
N ASN A 679 11.94 4.40 13.80
CA ASN A 679 11.82 5.25 14.98
C ASN A 679 10.94 4.61 16.04
#